data_46f6b016b160001542e8df26633609dc
#
_entry.id   46f6b016b160001542e8df26633609dc
#
_cell.length_a   1.000
_cell.length_b   1.000
_cell.length_c   1.000
_cell.angle_alpha   90.00
_cell.angle_beta   90.00
_cell.angle_gamma   90.00
#
_symmetry.space_group_name_H-M   'P 1'
#
loop_
_entity.id
_entity.type
_entity.pdbx_description
1 polymer ?
#
loop_
_entity_poly.entity_id
_entity_poly.type
_entity_poly.pdbx_seq_one_letter_code
_entity_poly.pdbx_strand_id
1 'polypeptide(L)'
;MDLETDQDASTAIVPEHLGNEDTMIKLGFIDELKKLFAINELLNLPQLVVIGDQSSGKSSVLQAITRLSFPVDDGLCTRFPTEVSLQRASENALEIVITKPVRTLDALNPPPGHKKWVEKQSMRIEEFNGKWRGKVAQMEDFCDVITEAKRVIMGDSVEPGQSSKKGNVAHNKKNMLSDATLKIVKKGPGEINITIIDIPGLVSSTHPAHKMARSLVDQYIANPRSIVLAVAHPANVETQDMFQIIKDIDNWKNRVIGVITKCDKIEPEGDDWVFKAIKNDETDLDFDRCLRYGWFALRNLSPSERKSSVSKDIQTIRDQKEEQLFTQKVWTDLKRQEKLGIKNLKVALTQMHNEHVTRSIPELIPEIADRLKSTERRIEALGPPRITPESQLNCLVNLATKYSLHAGDAIDGHNDRLPVNCPEVKIRKIVRDTLDAFRDGMTEVFDKRFNSKGLGFTLESIDDRTWERAVLRNKYFHEISQCIEANRGKEMADEVNGAVIRSLWSQLTPVWKEQTTALIESLINAIWISVGCLLHAICEEESLLLNVQNLLEEDKTAVRDDALHELDNLLNDEKSGLIVTLNKWNIYQLCDLREGRFALMTARLDDIQRRDKDLVKTQVKSWLGHNAKIDAIFTTHDKLASYYQIGMVRFVDNVCHQVCERHLLGGKSPLRTLGPDMIIKKFQGDANALKKIAGETAIQLAQRARLQKDQESLKRAMEKAKQYKLTLGVQGMGL
;
A
#
# COMPACT_ATOMS: atom_id res chain seq x y z
N MET A 1 -13.08 57.67 -58.72
CA MET A 1 -13.70 56.35 -58.97
C MET A 1 -13.09 55.41 -57.97
N ASP A 2 -13.63 55.53 -56.74
CA ASP A 2 -13.08 54.93 -55.58
C ASP A 2 -13.86 53.63 -55.33
N LEU A 3 -13.11 52.58 -55.24
CA LEU A 3 -13.65 51.21 -54.83
C LEU A 3 -13.51 51.14 -53.30
N GLU A 4 -14.64 51.36 -52.63
CA GLU A 4 -14.80 51.04 -51.22
C GLU A 4 -14.77 49.55 -51.03
N THR A 5 -13.82 49.10 -50.27
CA THR A 5 -13.74 47.74 -49.73
C THR A 5 -14.61 47.63 -48.46
N ASP A 6 -15.73 46.95 -48.57
CA ASP A 6 -16.55 46.53 -47.44
C ASP A 6 -15.73 45.65 -46.50
N GLN A 7 -15.36 46.18 -45.35
CA GLN A 7 -14.88 45.43 -44.21
C GLN A 7 -16.09 44.90 -43.44
N ASP A 8 -16.31 43.60 -43.53
CA ASP A 8 -17.23 42.84 -42.68
C ASP A 8 -16.88 43.03 -41.20
N ALA A 9 -17.54 43.96 -40.57
CA ALA A 9 -17.53 44.19 -39.15
C ALA A 9 -18.51 43.22 -38.48
N SER A 10 -18.10 41.96 -38.27
CA SER A 10 -18.72 41.06 -37.32
C SER A 10 -18.32 41.45 -35.90
N THR A 11 -18.80 42.61 -35.43
CA THR A 11 -18.70 43.03 -34.03
C THR A 11 -19.47 42.06 -33.14
N ALA A 12 -18.73 41.23 -32.39
CA ALA A 12 -19.27 40.43 -31.30
C ALA A 12 -19.90 41.41 -30.29
N ILE A 13 -21.22 41.39 -30.17
CA ILE A 13 -21.97 42.12 -29.14
C ILE A 13 -21.63 41.45 -27.81
N VAL A 14 -20.63 41.97 -27.12
CA VAL A 14 -20.36 41.70 -25.70
C VAL A 14 -21.30 42.64 -24.93
N PRO A 15 -22.24 42.15 -24.12
CA PRO A 15 -23.07 43.02 -23.27
C PRO A 15 -22.14 43.84 -22.37
N GLU A 16 -22.30 45.14 -22.33
CA GLU A 16 -21.54 46.12 -21.53
C GLU A 16 -21.52 45.81 -20.02
N HIS A 17 -22.41 44.95 -19.53
CA HIS A 17 -22.50 44.54 -18.14
C HIS A 17 -21.50 43.43 -17.70
N LEU A 18 -20.70 42.89 -18.60
CA LEU A 18 -19.66 41.89 -18.29
C LEU A 18 -18.25 42.48 -18.05
N GLY A 19 -18.13 43.81 -18.11
CA GLY A 19 -16.87 44.55 -18.01
C GLY A 19 -16.51 45.04 -16.62
N ASN A 20 -17.04 44.49 -15.54
CA ASN A 20 -16.57 44.90 -14.23
C ASN A 20 -15.13 44.36 -14.04
N GLU A 21 -14.17 45.26 -13.78
CA GLU A 21 -12.76 44.99 -13.64
C GLU A 21 -12.47 43.85 -12.67
N ASP A 22 -13.25 43.81 -11.59
CA ASP A 22 -13.25 42.70 -10.62
C ASP A 22 -13.55 41.32 -11.21
N THR A 23 -14.48 41.22 -12.15
CA THR A 23 -14.85 39.95 -12.81
C THR A 23 -13.72 39.49 -13.73
N MET A 24 -13.06 40.40 -14.43
CA MET A 24 -11.92 40.11 -15.29
C MET A 24 -10.72 39.57 -14.46
N ILE A 25 -10.45 40.19 -13.31
CA ILE A 25 -9.41 39.74 -12.36
C ILE A 25 -9.71 38.33 -11.84
N LYS A 26 -10.96 38.05 -11.46
CA LYS A 26 -11.40 36.71 -10.96
C LYS A 26 -11.26 35.63 -12.03
N LEU A 27 -11.67 35.89 -13.25
CA LEU A 27 -11.51 34.96 -14.37
C LEU A 27 -10.03 34.74 -14.70
N GLY A 28 -9.23 35.82 -14.72
CA GLY A 28 -7.78 35.77 -14.94
C GLY A 28 -7.10 34.86 -13.90
N PHE A 29 -7.48 34.95 -12.63
CA PHE A 29 -6.97 34.06 -11.58
C PHE A 29 -7.30 32.57 -11.81
N ILE A 30 -8.54 32.27 -12.17
CA ILE A 30 -8.94 30.89 -12.50
C ILE A 30 -8.22 30.36 -13.73
N ASP A 31 -8.01 31.20 -14.76
CA ASP A 31 -7.28 30.81 -15.97
C ASP A 31 -5.79 30.53 -15.66
N GLU A 32 -5.17 31.30 -14.80
CA GLU A 32 -3.82 31.02 -14.31
C GLU A 32 -3.76 29.71 -13.54
N LEU A 33 -4.75 29.43 -12.65
CA LEU A 33 -4.85 28.15 -11.97
C LEU A 33 -5.05 26.99 -12.95
N LYS A 34 -5.91 27.15 -13.96
CA LYS A 34 -6.11 26.13 -15.01
C LYS A 34 -4.81 25.84 -15.77
N LYS A 35 -4.00 26.84 -16.09
CA LYS A 35 -2.70 26.63 -16.73
C LYS A 35 -1.71 25.88 -15.84
N LEU A 36 -1.69 26.18 -14.53
CA LEU A 36 -0.81 25.52 -13.55
C LEU A 36 -1.19 24.06 -13.32
N PHE A 37 -2.49 23.75 -13.30
CA PHE A 37 -3.03 22.44 -12.97
C PHE A 37 -3.59 21.65 -14.17
N ALA A 38 -3.46 22.18 -15.39
CA ALA A 38 -3.99 21.54 -16.61
C ALA A 38 -3.47 20.11 -16.86
N ILE A 39 -2.35 19.73 -16.25
CA ILE A 39 -1.74 18.40 -16.36
C ILE A 39 -1.98 17.57 -15.08
N ASN A 40 -2.19 18.22 -13.94
CA ASN A 40 -2.29 17.57 -12.64
C ASN A 40 -3.70 17.85 -12.09
N GLU A 41 -4.56 16.90 -12.02
CA GLU A 41 -5.93 16.98 -11.45
C GLU A 41 -5.92 17.30 -9.93
N LEU A 42 -5.08 18.23 -9.51
CA LEU A 42 -4.83 18.55 -8.09
C LEU A 42 -5.95 19.37 -7.45
N LEU A 43 -6.71 20.14 -8.24
CA LEU A 43 -7.80 20.97 -7.74
C LEU A 43 -9.08 20.75 -8.54
N ASN A 44 -10.21 20.71 -7.86
CA ASN A 44 -11.52 20.67 -8.46
C ASN A 44 -11.92 22.07 -8.99
N LEU A 45 -11.41 22.45 -10.15
CA LEU A 45 -11.74 23.74 -10.76
C LEU A 45 -13.16 23.74 -11.36
N PRO A 46 -13.81 24.93 -11.48
CA PRO A 46 -15.11 25.06 -12.13
C PRO A 46 -15.07 24.58 -13.58
N GLN A 47 -16.01 23.71 -13.96
CA GLN A 47 -16.14 23.13 -15.29
C GLN A 47 -17.62 22.95 -15.67
N LEU A 48 -17.91 22.90 -16.97
CA LEU A 48 -19.24 22.63 -17.49
C LEU A 48 -19.31 21.18 -17.99
N VAL A 49 -20.21 20.40 -17.43
CA VAL A 49 -20.42 18.98 -17.77
C VAL A 49 -21.70 18.81 -18.55
N VAL A 50 -21.62 18.23 -19.74
CA VAL A 50 -22.80 17.99 -20.60
C VAL A 50 -23.34 16.59 -20.32
N ILE A 51 -24.59 16.51 -19.85
CA ILE A 51 -25.30 15.26 -19.61
C ILE A 51 -26.56 15.15 -20.45
N GLY A 52 -27.04 13.93 -20.67
CA GLY A 52 -28.28 13.67 -21.39
C GLY A 52 -28.28 12.26 -21.99
N ASP A 53 -29.44 11.80 -22.40
CA ASP A 53 -29.62 10.46 -22.96
C ASP A 53 -28.91 10.29 -24.29
N GLN A 54 -28.77 9.04 -24.73
CA GLN A 54 -28.23 8.73 -26.04
C GLN A 54 -29.11 9.41 -27.11
N SER A 55 -28.48 10.00 -28.11
CA SER A 55 -29.15 10.72 -29.22
C SER A 55 -29.95 11.97 -28.80
N SER A 56 -29.84 12.47 -27.55
CA SER A 56 -30.45 13.74 -27.12
C SER A 56 -29.87 14.98 -27.84
N GLY A 57 -28.75 14.85 -28.53
CA GLY A 57 -28.12 15.96 -29.27
C GLY A 57 -26.96 16.63 -28.53
N LYS A 58 -26.38 16.03 -27.47
CA LYS A 58 -25.24 16.57 -26.68
C LYS A 58 -24.08 17.06 -27.55
N SER A 59 -23.51 16.19 -28.37
CA SER A 59 -22.37 16.55 -29.22
C SER A 59 -22.73 17.63 -30.25
N SER A 60 -24.01 17.74 -30.67
CA SER A 60 -24.48 18.82 -31.53
C SER A 60 -24.56 20.17 -30.78
N VAL A 61 -24.96 20.14 -29.50
CA VAL A 61 -24.93 21.32 -28.62
C VAL A 61 -23.49 21.76 -28.36
N LEU A 62 -22.59 20.80 -28.05
CA LEU A 62 -21.16 21.09 -27.90
C LEU A 62 -20.58 21.74 -29.18
N GLN A 63 -20.89 21.17 -30.33
CA GLN A 63 -20.49 21.71 -31.64
C GLN A 63 -21.00 23.16 -31.85
N ALA A 64 -22.24 23.43 -31.48
CA ALA A 64 -22.84 24.77 -31.60
C ALA A 64 -22.20 25.78 -30.62
N ILE A 65 -21.80 25.34 -29.40
CA ILE A 65 -21.12 26.21 -28.44
C ILE A 65 -19.67 26.48 -28.85
N THR A 66 -18.92 25.42 -29.22
CA THR A 66 -17.45 25.50 -29.48
C THR A 66 -17.10 25.89 -30.92
N ARG A 67 -18.04 25.79 -31.84
CA ARG A 67 -17.83 25.91 -33.29
C ARG A 67 -16.79 24.93 -33.86
N LEU A 68 -16.55 23.81 -33.18
CA LEU A 68 -15.70 22.72 -33.65
C LEU A 68 -16.55 21.65 -34.32
N SER A 69 -16.13 21.17 -35.49
CA SER A 69 -16.88 20.11 -36.23
C SER A 69 -16.41 18.73 -35.77
N PHE A 70 -17.20 18.07 -34.92
CA PHE A 70 -16.90 16.70 -34.48
C PHE A 70 -17.43 15.69 -35.52
N PRO A 71 -16.69 14.58 -35.79
CA PRO A 71 -17.16 13.51 -36.66
C PRO A 71 -18.42 12.85 -36.06
N VAL A 72 -19.41 12.62 -36.90
CA VAL A 72 -20.70 12.02 -36.52
C VAL A 72 -20.75 10.58 -36.98
N ASP A 73 -21.01 9.64 -36.06
CA ASP A 73 -21.20 8.24 -36.32
C ASP A 73 -22.67 7.83 -36.15
N ASP A 74 -23.12 6.82 -36.90
CA ASP A 74 -24.38 6.15 -36.67
C ASP A 74 -24.24 5.21 -35.47
N GLY A 75 -24.73 5.62 -34.30
CA GLY A 75 -24.67 4.81 -33.06
C GLY A 75 -24.20 5.62 -31.82
N LEU A 76 -23.38 5.02 -30.96
CA LEU A 76 -22.73 5.70 -29.83
C LEU A 76 -21.65 6.66 -30.35
N CYS A 77 -22.02 7.93 -30.52
CA CYS A 77 -21.10 8.97 -31.06
C CYS A 77 -19.93 9.24 -30.10
N THR A 78 -20.24 9.44 -28.82
CA THR A 78 -19.24 9.71 -27.77
C THR A 78 -18.99 8.43 -26.98
N ARG A 79 -17.78 7.90 -27.06
CA ARG A 79 -17.38 6.65 -26.37
C ARG A 79 -16.36 6.86 -25.25
N PHE A 80 -15.91 8.06 -25.06
CA PHE A 80 -14.97 8.51 -24.03
C PHE A 80 -15.23 9.98 -23.70
N PRO A 81 -14.88 10.47 -22.51
CA PRO A 81 -15.02 11.87 -22.16
C PRO A 81 -14.20 12.75 -23.08
N THR A 82 -14.80 13.84 -23.57
CA THR A 82 -14.13 14.85 -24.39
C THR A 82 -14.16 16.19 -23.67
N GLU A 83 -13.00 16.68 -23.27
CA GLU A 83 -12.82 17.98 -22.61
C GLU A 83 -12.44 19.03 -23.67
N VAL A 84 -13.27 20.04 -23.85
CA VAL A 84 -12.98 21.18 -24.72
C VAL A 84 -12.80 22.42 -23.88
N SER A 85 -11.57 22.94 -23.83
CA SER A 85 -11.23 24.19 -23.15
C SER A 85 -11.15 25.32 -24.17
N LEU A 86 -12.07 26.27 -24.09
CA LEU A 86 -12.05 27.49 -24.84
C LEU A 86 -11.28 28.52 -24.03
N GLN A 87 -10.34 29.22 -24.67
CA GLN A 87 -9.48 30.21 -24.00
C GLN A 87 -9.37 31.47 -24.87
N ARG A 88 -9.60 32.62 -24.26
CA ARG A 88 -9.38 33.91 -24.95
C ARG A 88 -7.86 34.16 -25.08
N ALA A 89 -7.39 34.39 -26.28
CA ALA A 89 -6.00 34.68 -26.60
C ALA A 89 -5.92 35.61 -27.80
N SER A 90 -4.78 36.29 -27.94
CA SER A 90 -4.53 37.18 -29.09
C SER A 90 -4.40 36.42 -30.42
N GLU A 91 -3.97 35.15 -30.35
CA GLU A 91 -3.74 34.33 -31.53
C GLU A 91 -4.64 33.08 -31.50
N ASN A 92 -5.02 32.60 -32.69
CA ASN A 92 -5.75 31.35 -32.82
C ASN A 92 -4.78 30.18 -32.68
N ALA A 93 -5.10 29.25 -31.78
CA ALA A 93 -4.36 28.01 -31.60
C ALA A 93 -5.30 26.86 -31.23
N LEU A 94 -4.94 25.66 -31.67
CA LEU A 94 -5.67 24.43 -31.35
C LEU A 94 -4.66 23.36 -30.89
N GLU A 95 -4.81 22.89 -29.67
CA GLU A 95 -3.99 21.84 -29.10
C GLU A 95 -4.87 20.62 -28.80
N ILE A 96 -4.39 19.40 -29.09
CA ILE A 96 -5.12 18.15 -28.87
C ILE A 96 -4.21 17.17 -28.13
N VAL A 97 -4.67 16.64 -27.01
CA VAL A 97 -3.92 15.71 -26.16
C VAL A 97 -4.84 14.62 -25.62
N ILE A 98 -4.39 13.37 -25.59
CA ILE A 98 -5.10 12.29 -24.92
C ILE A 98 -4.50 12.08 -23.54
N THR A 99 -5.32 12.09 -22.48
CA THR A 99 -4.90 11.72 -21.13
C THR A 99 -5.05 10.20 -20.94
N LYS A 100 -4.08 9.62 -20.21
CA LYS A 100 -4.13 8.19 -19.90
C LYS A 100 -5.37 7.84 -19.07
N PRO A 101 -5.95 6.66 -19.21
CA PRO A 101 -7.04 6.21 -18.38
C PRO A 101 -6.60 6.18 -16.91
N VAL A 102 -7.42 6.76 -16.03
CA VAL A 102 -7.13 6.86 -14.58
C VAL A 102 -7.46 5.56 -13.86
N ARG A 103 -8.44 4.80 -14.37
CA ARG A 103 -8.90 3.52 -13.81
C ARG A 103 -9.05 2.49 -14.91
N THR A 104 -8.41 1.35 -14.74
CA THR A 104 -8.89 0.13 -15.39
C THR A 104 -10.07 -0.36 -14.57
N LEU A 105 -11.21 -0.50 -15.16
CA LEU A 105 -12.52 -0.78 -14.54
C LEU A 105 -12.61 -2.07 -13.71
N ASP A 106 -11.56 -2.91 -13.67
CA ASP A 106 -11.46 -4.13 -12.86
C ASP A 106 -10.10 -4.19 -12.13
N ALA A 107 -9.80 -3.16 -11.31
CA ALA A 107 -8.54 -3.11 -10.54
C ALA A 107 -8.40 -4.23 -9.50
N LEU A 108 -9.45 -4.97 -9.18
CA LEU A 108 -9.43 -6.07 -8.19
C LEU A 108 -9.09 -7.44 -8.78
N ASN A 109 -9.31 -7.68 -10.10
CA ASN A 109 -8.89 -8.92 -10.79
C ASN A 109 -8.81 -8.69 -12.30
N PRO A 110 -7.72 -8.16 -12.84
CA PRO A 110 -7.57 -7.98 -14.28
C PRO A 110 -7.46 -9.35 -14.97
N PRO A 111 -8.18 -9.59 -16.07
CA PRO A 111 -8.07 -10.84 -16.82
C PRO A 111 -6.65 -11.05 -17.36
N PRO A 112 -6.18 -12.29 -17.55
CA PRO A 112 -4.87 -12.60 -18.10
C PRO A 112 -4.66 -11.90 -19.46
N GLY A 113 -3.57 -11.11 -19.57
CA GLY A 113 -3.28 -10.30 -20.75
C GLY A 113 -3.65 -8.81 -20.65
N HIS A 114 -4.42 -8.38 -19.66
CA HIS A 114 -4.85 -6.99 -19.48
C HIS A 114 -3.65 -6.03 -19.29
N LYS A 115 -2.62 -6.44 -18.54
CA LYS A 115 -1.41 -5.64 -18.31
C LYS A 115 -0.68 -5.29 -19.61
N LYS A 116 -0.52 -6.25 -20.50
CA LYS A 116 0.10 -6.04 -21.84
C LYS A 116 -0.74 -5.12 -22.73
N TRP A 117 -2.08 -5.20 -22.61
CA TRP A 117 -2.99 -4.34 -23.36
C TRP A 117 -2.89 -2.89 -22.89
N VAL A 118 -2.88 -2.65 -21.57
CA VAL A 118 -2.73 -1.29 -20.97
C VAL A 118 -1.37 -0.68 -21.35
N GLU A 119 -0.29 -1.45 -21.29
CA GLU A 119 1.05 -1.01 -21.70
C GLU A 119 1.08 -0.61 -23.18
N LYS A 120 0.52 -1.42 -24.07
CA LYS A 120 0.43 -1.13 -25.52
C LYS A 120 -0.40 0.11 -25.81
N GLN A 121 -1.52 0.29 -25.10
CA GLN A 121 -2.37 1.47 -25.23
C GLN A 121 -1.66 2.74 -24.72
N SER A 122 -0.94 2.65 -23.61
CA SER A 122 -0.13 3.76 -23.08
C SER A 122 0.94 4.21 -24.06
N MET A 123 1.64 3.29 -24.73
CA MET A 123 2.63 3.62 -25.77
C MET A 123 1.99 4.35 -26.96
N ARG A 124 0.83 3.89 -27.45
CA ARG A 124 0.10 4.53 -28.55
C ARG A 124 -0.36 5.95 -28.19
N ILE A 125 -0.81 6.15 -26.94
CA ILE A 125 -1.20 7.47 -26.43
C ILE A 125 0.03 8.40 -26.38
N GLU A 126 1.18 7.91 -25.93
CA GLU A 126 2.41 8.69 -25.91
C GLU A 126 2.88 9.07 -27.31
N GLU A 127 2.79 8.17 -28.27
CA GLU A 127 3.11 8.40 -29.67
C GLU A 127 2.19 9.46 -30.28
N PHE A 128 0.87 9.35 -30.10
CA PHE A 128 -0.11 10.34 -30.53
C PHE A 128 0.19 11.72 -29.93
N ASN A 129 0.38 11.78 -28.62
CA ASN A 129 0.67 13.03 -27.92
C ASN A 129 2.01 13.64 -28.37
N GLY A 130 3.03 12.83 -28.66
CA GLY A 130 4.31 13.27 -29.22
C GLY A 130 4.17 13.86 -30.62
N LYS A 131 3.28 13.28 -31.45
CA LYS A 131 2.98 13.74 -32.81
C LYS A 131 2.28 15.10 -32.83
N TRP A 132 1.30 15.32 -31.95
CA TRP A 132 0.39 16.46 -31.98
C TRP A 132 0.69 17.53 -30.92
N ARG A 133 1.55 17.29 -29.96
CA ARG A 133 1.91 18.22 -28.88
C ARG A 133 2.61 19.46 -29.44
N GLY A 134 2.01 20.63 -29.18
CA GLY A 134 2.57 21.91 -29.63
C GLY A 134 2.46 22.20 -31.13
N LYS A 135 1.81 21.33 -31.93
CA LYS A 135 1.47 21.60 -33.30
C LYS A 135 0.10 22.28 -33.35
N VAL A 136 0.02 23.42 -33.97
CA VAL A 136 -1.26 24.09 -34.29
C VAL A 136 -1.93 23.23 -35.36
N ALA A 137 -2.92 22.44 -35.01
CA ALA A 137 -3.76 21.76 -35.99
C ALA A 137 -4.59 22.83 -36.71
N GLN A 138 -4.49 22.88 -38.03
CA GLN A 138 -5.37 23.78 -38.82
C GLN A 138 -6.80 23.24 -38.67
N MET A 139 -7.80 24.14 -38.72
CA MET A 139 -9.23 23.73 -38.54
C MET A 139 -9.68 22.69 -39.58
N GLU A 140 -9.02 22.66 -40.73
CA GLU A 140 -9.27 21.69 -41.82
C GLU A 140 -8.89 20.24 -41.43
N ASP A 141 -7.85 20.06 -40.66
CA ASP A 141 -7.34 18.73 -40.22
C ASP A 141 -8.04 18.20 -38.95
N PHE A 142 -8.91 18.99 -38.31
CA PHE A 142 -9.48 18.69 -37.00
C PHE A 142 -10.25 17.35 -36.98
N CYS A 143 -11.08 17.08 -38.01
CA CYS A 143 -11.85 15.85 -38.08
C CYS A 143 -10.96 14.58 -38.18
N ASP A 144 -9.86 14.68 -38.92
CA ASP A 144 -8.90 13.59 -39.11
C ASP A 144 -8.15 13.29 -37.82
N VAL A 145 -7.71 14.33 -37.12
CA VAL A 145 -7.04 14.20 -35.81
C VAL A 145 -7.95 13.59 -34.76
N ILE A 146 -9.23 13.99 -34.73
CA ILE A 146 -10.22 13.39 -33.80
C ILE A 146 -10.47 11.92 -34.16
N THR A 147 -10.51 11.59 -35.44
CA THR A 147 -10.68 10.23 -35.90
C THR A 147 -9.47 9.36 -35.53
N GLU A 148 -8.25 9.89 -35.67
CA GLU A 148 -7.03 9.24 -35.23
C GLU A 148 -7.03 9.04 -33.70
N ALA A 149 -7.38 10.09 -32.91
CA ALA A 149 -7.51 10.01 -31.46
C ALA A 149 -8.49 8.91 -31.02
N LYS A 150 -9.65 8.81 -31.72
CA LYS A 150 -10.65 7.78 -31.47
C LYS A 150 -10.09 6.35 -31.68
N ARG A 151 -9.29 6.15 -32.75
CA ARG A 151 -8.61 4.85 -32.99
C ARG A 151 -7.60 4.54 -31.89
N VAL A 152 -6.85 5.53 -31.44
CA VAL A 152 -5.87 5.36 -30.37
C VAL A 152 -6.53 5.01 -29.04
N ILE A 153 -7.63 5.68 -28.68
CA ILE A 153 -8.35 5.45 -27.41
C ILE A 153 -9.08 4.10 -27.43
N MET A 154 -9.76 3.77 -28.52
CA MET A 154 -10.62 2.58 -28.60
C MET A 154 -9.90 1.32 -29.11
N GLY A 155 -8.68 1.46 -29.68
CA GLY A 155 -7.94 0.39 -30.35
C GLY A 155 -8.44 0.08 -31.76
N ASP A 156 -7.69 -0.74 -32.52
CA ASP A 156 -7.91 -1.03 -33.97
C ASP A 156 -9.17 -1.85 -34.29
N SER A 157 -10.09 -2.01 -33.37
CA SER A 157 -11.28 -2.89 -33.56
C SER A 157 -12.48 -2.22 -34.22
N VAL A 158 -12.32 -1.05 -34.81
CA VAL A 158 -13.42 -0.32 -35.46
C VAL A 158 -13.06 0.10 -36.90
N GLU A 159 -13.00 -0.83 -37.84
CA GLU A 159 -13.16 -0.51 -39.26
C GLU A 159 -14.58 -0.84 -39.72
N PRO A 160 -15.31 0.11 -40.30
CA PRO A 160 -16.59 -0.19 -40.91
C PRO A 160 -16.32 -0.86 -42.29
N GLY A 161 -16.57 -2.15 -42.41
CA GLY A 161 -16.60 -2.82 -43.69
C GLY A 161 -15.83 -4.11 -43.91
N GLN A 162 -15.08 -4.63 -42.94
CA GLN A 162 -14.45 -5.94 -43.11
C GLN A 162 -15.14 -7.01 -42.26
N SER A 163 -15.79 -7.95 -42.95
CA SER A 163 -16.31 -9.18 -42.38
C SER A 163 -15.17 -10.00 -41.77
N SER A 164 -15.11 -10.07 -40.45
CA SER A 164 -14.11 -10.84 -39.72
C SER A 164 -14.22 -12.33 -39.99
N LYS A 165 -13.15 -12.93 -40.48
CA LYS A 165 -12.95 -14.38 -40.52
C LYS A 165 -13.11 -14.95 -39.11
N LYS A 166 -13.91 -16.02 -39.02
CA LYS A 166 -14.25 -16.79 -37.81
C LYS A 166 -12.99 -17.11 -36.99
N GLY A 167 -12.90 -16.62 -35.77
CA GLY A 167 -11.93 -17.09 -34.79
C GLY A 167 -11.34 -15.99 -33.89
N ASN A 168 -12.10 -15.41 -32.98
CA ASN A 168 -11.76 -14.63 -31.78
C ASN A 168 -12.81 -13.56 -31.45
N VAL A 169 -14.08 -13.95 -31.44
CA VAL A 169 -15.22 -13.04 -31.21
C VAL A 169 -15.41 -12.71 -29.71
N ALA A 170 -14.75 -13.41 -28.81
CA ALA A 170 -15.02 -13.26 -27.38
C ALA A 170 -14.34 -12.03 -26.70
N HIS A 171 -13.27 -11.47 -27.24
CA HIS A 171 -12.56 -10.33 -26.62
C HIS A 171 -13.01 -8.94 -27.10
N ASN A 172 -13.64 -8.81 -28.27
CA ASN A 172 -13.96 -7.52 -28.87
C ASN A 172 -15.29 -6.88 -28.43
N LYS A 173 -16.14 -7.57 -27.66
CA LYS A 173 -17.42 -7.02 -27.17
C LYS A 173 -17.33 -6.26 -25.86
N LYS A 174 -16.20 -6.26 -25.16
CA LYS A 174 -16.08 -5.68 -23.81
C LYS A 174 -15.73 -4.18 -23.75
N ASN A 175 -15.11 -3.59 -24.75
CA ASN A 175 -14.69 -2.18 -24.68
C ASN A 175 -15.63 -1.28 -25.50
N MET A 176 -16.84 -1.06 -24.98
CA MET A 176 -17.79 -0.12 -25.62
C MET A 176 -17.52 1.34 -25.24
N LEU A 177 -16.91 1.59 -24.07
CA LEU A 177 -16.56 2.90 -23.53
C LEU A 177 -15.12 2.88 -22.98
N SER A 178 -14.48 4.07 -22.86
CA SER A 178 -13.18 4.26 -22.25
C SER A 178 -13.23 5.45 -21.27
N ASP A 179 -12.41 5.40 -20.22
CA ASP A 179 -12.18 6.50 -19.26
C ASP A 179 -10.98 7.39 -19.65
N ALA A 180 -10.29 7.09 -20.75
CA ALA A 180 -9.30 7.99 -21.32
C ALA A 180 -10.00 9.26 -21.84
N THR A 181 -9.49 10.44 -21.46
CA THR A 181 -10.11 11.73 -21.84
C THR A 181 -9.35 12.37 -23.00
N LEU A 182 -10.09 12.77 -24.03
CA LEU A 182 -9.58 13.59 -25.11
C LEU A 182 -9.66 15.07 -24.71
N LYS A 183 -8.52 15.74 -24.56
CA LYS A 183 -8.43 17.17 -24.25
C LYS A 183 -8.17 17.99 -25.51
N ILE A 184 -9.02 18.98 -25.77
CA ILE A 184 -8.93 19.91 -26.88
C ILE A 184 -8.87 21.32 -26.29
N VAL A 185 -7.82 22.06 -26.56
CA VAL A 185 -7.66 23.47 -26.14
C VAL A 185 -7.74 24.35 -27.37
N LYS A 186 -8.81 25.12 -27.47
CA LYS A 186 -9.02 26.12 -28.54
C LYS A 186 -8.77 27.50 -27.99
N LYS A 187 -7.83 28.23 -28.58
CA LYS A 187 -7.47 29.61 -28.23
C LYS A 187 -7.88 30.54 -29.36
N GLY A 188 -8.35 31.73 -29.02
CA GLY A 188 -8.71 32.75 -30.02
C GLY A 188 -9.26 34.04 -29.40
N PRO A 189 -9.27 35.16 -30.15
CA PRO A 189 -9.70 36.49 -29.64
C PRO A 189 -11.20 36.56 -29.32
N GLY A 190 -12.02 35.76 -30.01
CA GLY A 190 -13.48 35.70 -29.80
C GLY A 190 -13.94 34.58 -28.87
N GLU A 191 -13.01 33.80 -28.26
CA GLU A 191 -13.38 32.69 -27.41
C GLU A 191 -13.72 33.14 -25.98
N ILE A 192 -14.60 32.37 -25.33
CA ILE A 192 -14.95 32.54 -23.91
C ILE A 192 -14.07 31.59 -23.05
N ASN A 193 -13.69 32.03 -21.86
CA ASN A 193 -12.89 31.18 -20.94
C ASN A 193 -13.76 30.16 -20.23
N ILE A 194 -14.01 29.00 -20.87
CA ILE A 194 -14.82 27.92 -20.31
C ILE A 194 -14.27 26.56 -20.71
N THR A 195 -14.35 25.62 -19.78
CA THR A 195 -14.04 24.21 -20.04
C THR A 195 -15.32 23.41 -20.05
N ILE A 196 -15.58 22.72 -21.16
CA ILE A 196 -16.80 21.92 -21.40
C ILE A 196 -16.38 20.48 -21.53
N ILE A 197 -17.06 19.57 -20.78
CA ILE A 197 -16.81 18.15 -20.82
C ILE A 197 -18.05 17.43 -21.39
N ASP A 198 -17.90 16.84 -22.56
CA ASP A 198 -18.90 15.95 -23.16
C ASP A 198 -18.66 14.52 -22.68
N ILE A 199 -19.65 13.95 -21.98
CA ILE A 199 -19.60 12.61 -21.43
C ILE A 199 -20.43 11.66 -22.34
N PRO A 200 -20.03 10.37 -22.47
CA PRO A 200 -20.83 9.37 -23.16
C PRO A 200 -22.30 9.40 -22.74
N GLY A 201 -23.20 9.35 -23.73
CA GLY A 201 -24.64 9.39 -23.47
C GLY A 201 -25.11 8.26 -22.57
N LEU A 202 -26.09 8.58 -21.73
CA LEU A 202 -26.80 7.58 -20.97
C LEU A 202 -27.47 6.61 -21.92
N VAL A 203 -27.24 5.33 -21.73
CA VAL A 203 -27.85 4.23 -22.48
C VAL A 203 -28.82 3.52 -21.56
N SER A 204 -29.82 2.86 -22.12
CA SER A 204 -30.87 2.16 -21.36
C SER A 204 -30.25 1.19 -20.33
N SER A 205 -30.95 0.95 -19.24
CA SER A 205 -30.54 0.07 -18.14
C SER A 205 -30.20 -1.37 -18.57
N THR A 206 -30.74 -1.83 -19.71
CA THR A 206 -30.45 -3.13 -20.30
C THR A 206 -29.14 -3.18 -21.09
N HIS A 207 -28.55 -2.03 -21.39
CA HIS A 207 -27.34 -1.97 -22.21
C HIS A 207 -26.09 -2.31 -21.38
N PRO A 208 -25.13 -3.13 -21.88
CA PRO A 208 -23.92 -3.51 -21.14
C PRO A 208 -23.05 -2.34 -20.67
N ALA A 209 -23.09 -1.22 -21.38
CA ALA A 209 -22.32 -0.02 -21.05
C ALA A 209 -23.02 0.92 -20.06
N HIS A 210 -24.23 0.61 -19.59
CA HIS A 210 -25.03 1.48 -18.71
C HIS A 210 -24.27 1.85 -17.42
N LYS A 211 -23.77 0.83 -16.69
CA LYS A 211 -23.05 1.05 -15.42
C LYS A 211 -21.82 1.94 -15.58
N MET A 212 -21.10 1.78 -16.69
CA MET A 212 -19.91 2.57 -16.98
C MET A 212 -20.26 4.01 -17.35
N ALA A 213 -21.24 4.22 -18.21
CA ALA A 213 -21.73 5.56 -18.56
C ALA A 213 -22.23 6.29 -17.32
N ARG A 214 -23.01 5.63 -16.45
CA ARG A 214 -23.49 6.22 -15.20
C ARG A 214 -22.32 6.55 -14.25
N SER A 215 -21.37 5.66 -14.07
CA SER A 215 -20.18 5.91 -13.22
C SER A 215 -19.34 7.10 -13.71
N LEU A 216 -19.19 7.27 -15.02
CA LEU A 216 -18.52 8.45 -15.57
C LEU A 216 -19.30 9.73 -15.28
N VAL A 217 -20.62 9.73 -15.48
CA VAL A 217 -21.46 10.88 -15.14
C VAL A 217 -21.33 11.22 -13.66
N ASP A 218 -21.51 10.24 -12.77
CA ASP A 218 -21.41 10.43 -11.32
C ASP A 218 -20.05 11.00 -10.88
N GLN A 219 -18.97 10.57 -11.51
CA GLN A 219 -17.63 11.08 -11.22
C GLN A 219 -17.48 12.58 -11.52
N TYR A 220 -18.01 13.04 -12.68
CA TYR A 220 -17.88 14.44 -13.09
C TYR A 220 -18.87 15.36 -12.36
N ILE A 221 -20.06 14.87 -12.02
CA ILE A 221 -21.07 15.67 -11.27
C ILE A 221 -20.80 15.73 -9.78
N ALA A 222 -20.04 14.76 -9.21
CA ALA A 222 -19.63 14.74 -7.81
C ALA A 222 -18.81 15.98 -7.41
N ASN A 223 -18.10 16.60 -8.37
CA ASN A 223 -17.42 17.86 -8.10
C ASN A 223 -18.46 18.99 -7.85
N PRO A 224 -18.54 19.58 -6.63
CA PRO A 224 -19.52 20.61 -6.30
C PRO A 224 -19.37 21.88 -7.15
N ARG A 225 -18.21 22.08 -7.77
CA ARG A 225 -17.91 23.20 -8.66
C ARG A 225 -18.22 22.92 -10.13
N SER A 226 -18.73 21.74 -10.48
CA SER A 226 -19.22 21.43 -11.82
C SER A 226 -20.59 22.08 -12.05
N ILE A 227 -20.73 22.79 -13.16
CA ILE A 227 -22.00 23.23 -13.73
C ILE A 227 -22.47 22.12 -14.66
N VAL A 228 -23.74 21.82 -14.66
CA VAL A 228 -24.33 20.77 -15.47
C VAL A 228 -25.20 21.34 -16.58
N LEU A 229 -24.85 21.03 -17.82
CA LEU A 229 -25.68 21.32 -19.00
C LEU A 229 -26.51 20.08 -19.31
N ALA A 230 -27.78 20.12 -18.95
CA ALA A 230 -28.72 19.03 -19.10
C ALA A 230 -29.40 19.10 -20.48
N VAL A 231 -29.14 18.11 -21.33
CA VAL A 231 -29.64 18.11 -22.73
C VAL A 231 -30.79 17.13 -22.88
N ALA A 232 -32.00 17.67 -23.02
CA ALA A 232 -33.25 16.94 -23.31
C ALA A 232 -33.64 17.04 -24.79
N HIS A 233 -34.64 16.27 -25.17
CA HIS A 233 -35.28 16.36 -26.50
C HIS A 233 -36.81 16.17 -26.35
N PRO A 234 -37.63 16.62 -27.33
CA PRO A 234 -39.06 16.42 -27.31
C PRO A 234 -39.36 14.91 -27.32
N ALA A 235 -39.72 14.37 -26.20
CA ALA A 235 -40.19 13.01 -25.96
C ALA A 235 -40.74 12.97 -24.52
N ASN A 236 -41.38 11.87 -24.14
CA ASN A 236 -41.88 11.70 -22.79
C ASN A 236 -40.73 11.88 -21.77
N VAL A 237 -40.94 12.77 -20.82
CA VAL A 237 -39.96 13.13 -19.77
C VAL A 237 -39.56 11.90 -18.91
N GLU A 238 -40.53 11.03 -18.63
CA GLU A 238 -40.32 9.83 -17.81
C GLU A 238 -39.39 8.80 -18.45
N THR A 239 -39.20 8.88 -19.77
CA THR A 239 -38.29 7.98 -20.50
C THR A 239 -36.87 8.49 -20.60
N GLN A 240 -36.60 9.68 -20.08
CA GLN A 240 -35.27 10.31 -20.12
C GLN A 240 -34.57 10.20 -18.74
N ASP A 241 -33.60 9.29 -18.64
CA ASP A 241 -32.82 9.01 -17.40
C ASP A 241 -32.12 10.26 -16.83
N MET A 242 -31.82 11.23 -17.71
CA MET A 242 -31.18 12.48 -17.32
C MET A 242 -31.97 13.25 -16.25
N PHE A 243 -33.30 13.26 -16.28
CA PHE A 243 -34.10 13.97 -15.28
C PHE A 243 -33.95 13.36 -13.88
N GLN A 244 -33.79 12.04 -13.78
CA GLN A 244 -33.53 11.40 -12.50
C GLN A 244 -32.13 11.77 -11.98
N ILE A 245 -31.12 11.82 -12.85
CA ILE A 245 -29.76 12.20 -12.47
C ILE A 245 -29.70 13.63 -11.94
N ILE A 246 -30.44 14.56 -12.53
CA ILE A 246 -30.48 15.95 -12.08
C ILE A 246 -30.96 16.04 -10.63
N LYS A 247 -31.95 15.22 -10.23
CA LYS A 247 -32.47 15.19 -8.86
C LYS A 247 -31.45 14.72 -7.83
N ASP A 248 -30.52 13.84 -8.23
CA ASP A 248 -29.46 13.31 -7.40
C ASP A 248 -28.29 14.32 -7.19
N ILE A 249 -28.29 15.44 -7.91
CA ILE A 249 -27.21 16.46 -7.80
C ILE A 249 -27.49 17.40 -6.63
N ASP A 250 -26.53 17.54 -5.73
CA ASP A 250 -26.59 18.52 -4.65
C ASP A 250 -26.74 19.94 -5.21
N ASN A 251 -27.70 20.69 -4.66
CA ASN A 251 -27.97 22.08 -5.07
C ASN A 251 -28.24 22.24 -6.59
N TRP A 252 -28.89 21.24 -7.19
CA TRP A 252 -29.12 21.12 -8.63
C TRP A 252 -29.79 22.37 -9.23
N LYS A 253 -30.75 23.04 -8.57
CA LYS A 253 -31.40 24.24 -9.06
C LYS A 253 -30.43 25.37 -9.44
N ASN A 254 -29.32 25.49 -8.72
CA ASN A 254 -28.29 26.49 -8.94
C ASN A 254 -27.11 26.02 -9.80
N ARG A 255 -26.98 24.70 -10.04
CA ARG A 255 -25.87 24.09 -10.77
C ARG A 255 -26.24 23.60 -12.15
N VAL A 256 -27.54 23.48 -12.45
CA VAL A 256 -28.04 22.94 -13.72
C VAL A 256 -28.61 24.05 -14.59
N ILE A 257 -28.30 24.00 -15.88
CA ILE A 257 -28.95 24.75 -16.96
C ILE A 257 -29.51 23.75 -17.96
N GLY A 258 -30.75 23.91 -18.34
CA GLY A 258 -31.45 23.01 -19.26
C GLY A 258 -31.35 23.43 -20.72
N VAL A 259 -31.24 22.45 -21.61
CA VAL A 259 -31.27 22.66 -23.05
C VAL A 259 -32.23 21.64 -23.70
N ILE A 260 -33.17 22.11 -24.46
CA ILE A 260 -34.07 21.28 -25.26
C ILE A 260 -33.64 21.38 -26.72
N THR A 261 -33.24 20.25 -27.27
CA THR A 261 -32.80 20.14 -28.68
C THR A 261 -33.95 19.67 -29.57
N LYS A 262 -33.72 19.62 -30.88
CA LYS A 262 -34.68 19.12 -31.89
C LYS A 262 -36.04 19.83 -31.83
N CYS A 263 -36.05 21.13 -31.53
CA CYS A 263 -37.26 21.92 -31.43
C CYS A 263 -38.03 22.04 -32.77
N ASP A 264 -37.42 21.66 -33.87
CA ASP A 264 -38.06 21.49 -35.18
C ASP A 264 -39.01 20.26 -35.31
N LYS A 265 -38.97 19.37 -34.30
CA LYS A 265 -39.80 18.13 -34.25
C LYS A 265 -40.87 18.16 -33.18
N ILE A 266 -41.14 19.31 -32.59
CA ILE A 266 -42.15 19.45 -31.53
C ILE A 266 -43.56 19.33 -32.12
N GLU A 267 -44.36 18.46 -31.54
CA GLU A 267 -45.79 18.34 -31.77
C GLU A 267 -46.54 19.10 -30.66
N PRO A 268 -47.24 20.24 -30.99
CA PRO A 268 -47.81 21.12 -29.96
C PRO A 268 -48.77 20.42 -28.99
N GLU A 269 -49.46 19.40 -29.41
CA GLU A 269 -50.43 18.66 -28.59
C GLU A 269 -49.79 17.58 -27.72
N GLY A 270 -48.56 17.11 -28.06
CA GLY A 270 -47.85 16.02 -27.35
C GLY A 270 -46.69 16.48 -26.46
N ASP A 271 -46.09 17.64 -26.82
CA ASP A 271 -44.85 18.14 -26.21
C ASP A 271 -45.07 19.42 -25.37
N ASP A 272 -46.26 19.60 -24.79
CA ASP A 272 -46.62 20.79 -23.96
C ASP A 272 -45.62 21.07 -22.84
N TRP A 273 -44.99 20.03 -22.30
CA TRP A 273 -43.95 20.18 -21.28
C TRP A 273 -42.75 21.05 -21.73
N VAL A 274 -42.43 21.07 -23.03
CA VAL A 274 -41.33 21.87 -23.59
C VAL A 274 -41.60 23.36 -23.43
N PHE A 275 -42.82 23.80 -23.77
CA PHE A 275 -43.23 25.19 -23.64
C PHE A 275 -43.34 25.63 -22.19
N LYS A 276 -43.84 24.74 -21.30
CA LYS A 276 -43.83 24.95 -19.83
C LYS A 276 -42.40 25.08 -19.29
N ALA A 277 -41.49 24.19 -19.72
CA ALA A 277 -40.09 24.25 -19.29
C ALA A 277 -39.40 25.56 -19.70
N ILE A 278 -39.65 26.07 -20.92
CA ILE A 278 -39.08 27.34 -21.39
C ILE A 278 -39.65 28.51 -20.61
N LYS A 279 -40.95 28.52 -20.28
CA LYS A 279 -41.56 29.53 -19.39
C LYS A 279 -40.95 29.50 -18.00
N ASN A 280 -40.56 28.32 -17.52
CA ASN A 280 -39.94 28.09 -16.21
C ASN A 280 -40.74 28.69 -15.06
N ASP A 281 -42.08 28.56 -15.15
CA ASP A 281 -43.02 29.05 -14.14
C ASP A 281 -43.29 27.95 -13.11
N GLU A 282 -43.09 28.25 -11.83
CA GLU A 282 -43.30 27.27 -10.74
C GLU A 282 -44.76 26.82 -10.58
N THR A 283 -45.73 27.59 -11.13
CA THR A 283 -47.15 27.22 -11.12
C THR A 283 -47.56 26.26 -12.23
N ASP A 284 -46.84 26.29 -13.36
CA ASP A 284 -47.13 25.53 -14.58
C ASP A 284 -46.23 24.27 -14.76
N LEU A 285 -45.07 24.24 -14.07
CA LEU A 285 -44.11 23.19 -14.16
C LEU A 285 -43.99 22.45 -12.81
N ASP A 286 -43.86 21.12 -12.87
CA ASP A 286 -43.52 20.38 -11.65
C ASP A 286 -42.30 21.02 -10.97
N PHE A 287 -42.40 21.29 -9.66
CA PHE A 287 -41.37 21.95 -8.86
C PHE A 287 -39.95 21.37 -9.07
N ASP A 288 -39.88 20.10 -9.42
CA ASP A 288 -38.65 19.35 -9.71
C ASP A 288 -37.99 19.71 -11.05
N ARG A 289 -38.56 20.56 -11.88
CA ARG A 289 -38.03 20.92 -13.22
C ARG A 289 -37.73 22.41 -13.35
N CYS A 290 -38.05 23.23 -12.35
CA CYS A 290 -37.74 24.66 -12.34
C CYS A 290 -36.25 24.85 -12.03
N LEU A 291 -35.53 25.47 -12.97
CA LEU A 291 -34.10 25.75 -12.87
C LEU A 291 -33.88 27.25 -12.70
N ARG A 292 -32.89 27.67 -11.89
CA ARG A 292 -32.55 29.10 -11.73
C ARG A 292 -32.24 29.79 -13.05
N TYR A 293 -31.51 29.10 -13.94
CA TYR A 293 -31.14 29.60 -15.24
C TYR A 293 -32.12 29.20 -16.35
N GLY A 294 -33.12 28.38 -16.03
CA GLY A 294 -34.18 27.94 -16.93
C GLY A 294 -33.73 26.97 -18.01
N TRP A 295 -34.64 26.72 -18.94
CA TRP A 295 -34.47 25.84 -20.10
C TRP A 295 -34.32 26.68 -21.37
N PHE A 296 -33.40 26.29 -22.25
CA PHE A 296 -33.13 26.94 -23.53
C PHE A 296 -33.54 26.03 -24.69
N ALA A 297 -34.29 26.56 -25.67
CA ALA A 297 -34.64 25.85 -26.87
C ALA A 297 -33.60 26.04 -27.97
N LEU A 298 -33.16 24.95 -28.58
CA LEU A 298 -32.21 24.93 -29.68
C LEU A 298 -32.66 24.13 -30.88
N ARG A 299 -32.25 24.56 -32.07
CA ARG A 299 -32.35 23.80 -33.31
C ARG A 299 -30.99 23.39 -33.84
N ASN A 300 -30.75 22.10 -33.96
CA ASN A 300 -29.58 21.53 -34.59
C ASN A 300 -29.91 20.98 -35.96
N LEU A 301 -28.92 20.90 -36.85
CA LEU A 301 -29.14 20.32 -38.19
C LEU A 301 -29.44 18.83 -38.10
N SER A 302 -30.40 18.38 -38.90
CA SER A 302 -30.68 16.95 -39.08
C SER A 302 -29.55 16.24 -39.86
N PRO A 303 -29.42 14.90 -39.76
CA PRO A 303 -28.38 14.17 -40.51
C PRO A 303 -28.46 14.40 -42.05
N SER A 304 -29.65 14.56 -42.61
CA SER A 304 -29.84 14.87 -44.03
C SER A 304 -29.36 16.24 -44.39
N GLU A 305 -29.68 17.24 -43.56
CA GLU A 305 -29.23 18.63 -43.77
C GLU A 305 -27.71 18.79 -43.69
N ARG A 306 -27.07 18.01 -42.81
CA ARG A 306 -25.61 17.99 -42.72
C ARG A 306 -24.94 17.42 -43.96
N LYS A 307 -25.48 16.31 -44.51
CA LYS A 307 -24.95 15.66 -45.70
C LYS A 307 -25.08 16.57 -46.96
N SER A 308 -26.11 17.40 -47.03
CA SER A 308 -26.33 18.31 -48.12
C SER A 308 -25.50 19.60 -48.05
N SER A 309 -24.82 19.87 -46.94
CA SER A 309 -24.10 21.10 -46.65
C SER A 309 -22.56 21.01 -46.81
N VAL A 310 -22.07 20.02 -47.59
CA VAL A 310 -20.62 19.67 -47.69
C VAL A 310 -19.73 20.80 -48.25
N SER A 311 -20.30 21.88 -48.83
CA SER A 311 -19.52 22.96 -49.43
C SER A 311 -19.67 24.34 -48.77
N LYS A 312 -20.41 24.46 -47.64
CA LYS A 312 -20.64 25.76 -46.96
C LYS A 312 -20.40 25.60 -45.45
N ASP A 313 -20.14 26.73 -44.79
CA ASP A 313 -19.99 26.78 -43.33
C ASP A 313 -21.28 26.21 -42.64
N ILE A 314 -21.16 25.01 -42.13
CA ILE A 314 -22.23 24.23 -41.47
C ILE A 314 -22.80 25.05 -40.29
N GLN A 315 -22.00 25.82 -39.61
CA GLN A 315 -22.43 26.59 -38.44
C GLN A 315 -23.31 27.79 -38.84
N THR A 316 -22.96 28.47 -39.90
CA THR A 316 -23.80 29.57 -40.46
C THR A 316 -25.15 29.06 -40.94
N ILE A 317 -25.20 27.91 -41.64
CA ILE A 317 -26.45 27.27 -42.06
C ILE A 317 -27.30 26.90 -40.86
N ARG A 318 -26.69 26.33 -39.81
CA ARG A 318 -27.39 25.99 -38.60
C ARG A 318 -28.01 27.24 -37.93
N ASP A 319 -27.23 28.31 -37.79
CA ASP A 319 -27.68 29.55 -37.18
C ASP A 319 -28.83 30.18 -37.96
N GLN A 320 -28.79 30.19 -39.29
CA GLN A 320 -29.87 30.68 -40.13
C GLN A 320 -31.15 29.89 -39.99
N LYS A 321 -31.05 28.53 -39.95
CA LYS A 321 -32.23 27.68 -39.79
C LYS A 321 -32.79 27.73 -38.37
N GLU A 322 -31.97 27.92 -37.35
CA GLU A 322 -32.43 28.15 -35.99
C GLU A 322 -33.23 29.45 -35.90
N GLU A 323 -32.73 30.53 -36.51
CA GLU A 323 -33.42 31.85 -36.57
C GLU A 323 -34.75 31.72 -37.30
N GLN A 324 -34.78 31.04 -38.46
CA GLN A 324 -36.02 30.79 -39.19
C GLN A 324 -37.07 30.00 -38.37
N LEU A 325 -36.64 29.04 -37.53
CA LEU A 325 -37.58 28.31 -36.69
C LEU A 325 -38.19 29.22 -35.61
N PHE A 326 -37.36 30.02 -34.93
CA PHE A 326 -37.81 30.83 -33.81
C PHE A 326 -38.57 32.11 -34.24
N THR A 327 -38.62 32.44 -35.53
CA THR A 327 -39.48 33.50 -36.09
C THR A 327 -40.91 33.03 -36.33
N GLN A 328 -41.22 31.71 -36.21
CA GLN A 328 -42.59 31.19 -36.33
C GLN A 328 -43.47 31.64 -35.16
N LYS A 329 -44.78 31.82 -35.43
CA LYS A 329 -45.75 32.37 -34.48
C LYS A 329 -45.78 31.63 -33.14
N VAL A 330 -45.66 30.30 -33.14
CA VAL A 330 -45.65 29.49 -31.94
C VAL A 330 -44.53 29.86 -30.94
N TRP A 331 -43.38 30.26 -31.49
CA TRP A 331 -42.22 30.69 -30.70
C TRP A 331 -42.23 32.18 -30.32
N THR A 332 -42.75 33.05 -31.24
CA THR A 332 -42.82 34.48 -30.97
C THR A 332 -43.86 34.86 -29.94
N ASP A 333 -44.91 34.05 -29.77
CA ASP A 333 -45.95 34.21 -28.74
C ASP A 333 -45.41 33.87 -27.32
N LEU A 334 -44.28 33.19 -27.23
CA LEU A 334 -43.60 32.92 -25.96
C LEU A 334 -42.93 34.23 -25.42
N LYS A 335 -43.37 34.71 -24.25
CA LYS A 335 -42.80 35.94 -23.61
C LYS A 335 -41.36 35.76 -23.08
N ARG A 336 -40.63 34.76 -23.54
CA ARG A 336 -39.27 34.35 -23.08
C ARG A 336 -38.32 34.19 -24.25
N GLN A 337 -38.24 35.21 -25.09
CA GLN A 337 -37.38 35.22 -26.30
C GLN A 337 -35.89 35.03 -25.94
N GLU A 338 -35.48 35.49 -24.73
CA GLU A 338 -34.12 35.32 -24.19
C GLU A 338 -33.74 33.84 -23.92
N LYS A 339 -34.69 32.92 -24.02
CA LYS A 339 -34.45 31.46 -23.87
C LYS A 339 -34.33 30.70 -25.19
N LEU A 340 -34.40 31.40 -26.32
CA LEU A 340 -34.40 30.82 -27.67
C LEU A 340 -33.03 30.99 -28.32
N GLY A 341 -32.49 29.93 -28.87
CA GLY A 341 -31.29 29.91 -29.70
C GLY A 341 -29.97 29.91 -28.97
N ILE A 342 -28.93 29.52 -29.72
CA ILE A 342 -27.58 29.30 -29.19
C ILE A 342 -26.90 30.62 -28.70
N LYS A 343 -27.22 31.74 -29.30
CA LYS A 343 -26.65 33.03 -28.88
C LYS A 343 -27.03 33.33 -27.44
N ASN A 344 -28.30 33.20 -27.08
CA ASN A 344 -28.82 33.45 -25.76
C ASN A 344 -28.28 32.37 -24.72
N LEU A 345 -28.18 31.13 -25.15
CA LEU A 345 -27.56 30.09 -24.33
C LEU A 345 -26.11 30.41 -23.98
N LYS A 346 -25.29 30.86 -24.93
CA LYS A 346 -23.89 31.27 -24.70
C LYS A 346 -23.78 32.39 -23.68
N VAL A 347 -24.65 33.41 -23.77
CA VAL A 347 -24.68 34.53 -22.81
C VAL A 347 -25.01 33.97 -21.40
N ALA A 348 -26.05 33.13 -21.26
CA ALA A 348 -26.45 32.58 -20.00
C ALA A 348 -25.38 31.66 -19.41
N LEU A 349 -24.72 30.82 -20.22
CA LEU A 349 -23.60 29.97 -19.80
C LEU A 349 -22.41 30.79 -19.27
N THR A 350 -22.07 31.88 -19.97
CA THR A 350 -21.01 32.79 -19.54
C THR A 350 -21.35 33.46 -18.22
N GLN A 351 -22.57 33.97 -18.05
CA GLN A 351 -23.03 34.56 -16.81
C GLN A 351 -22.99 33.56 -15.66
N MET A 352 -23.58 32.37 -15.86
CA MET A 352 -23.59 31.29 -14.86
C MET A 352 -22.18 30.87 -14.48
N HIS A 353 -21.28 30.71 -15.47
CA HIS A 353 -19.89 30.36 -15.21
C HIS A 353 -19.20 31.42 -14.36
N ASN A 354 -19.35 32.69 -14.70
CA ASN A 354 -18.76 33.80 -13.94
C ASN A 354 -19.26 33.89 -12.52
N GLU A 355 -20.58 33.75 -12.30
CA GLU A 355 -21.16 33.71 -10.98
C GLU A 355 -20.63 32.54 -10.16
N HIS A 356 -20.52 31.35 -10.79
CA HIS A 356 -20.06 30.14 -10.14
C HIS A 356 -18.57 30.21 -9.79
N VAL A 357 -17.74 30.73 -10.70
CA VAL A 357 -16.32 30.99 -10.45
C VAL A 357 -16.15 31.96 -9.28
N THR A 358 -16.88 33.05 -9.27
CA THR A 358 -16.82 34.06 -8.20
C THR A 358 -17.14 33.46 -6.83
N ARG A 359 -18.12 32.57 -6.75
CA ARG A 359 -18.46 31.86 -5.50
C ARG A 359 -17.44 30.84 -5.07
N SER A 360 -16.76 30.21 -6.02
CA SER A 360 -15.80 29.13 -5.75
C SER A 360 -14.43 29.60 -5.27
N ILE A 361 -14.02 30.84 -5.62
CA ILE A 361 -12.68 31.36 -5.28
C ILE A 361 -12.38 31.39 -3.78
N PRO A 362 -13.30 31.84 -2.88
CA PRO A 362 -13.05 31.86 -1.44
C PRO A 362 -12.73 30.47 -0.87
N GLU A 363 -13.28 29.41 -1.45
CA GLU A 363 -13.06 28.02 -1.03
C GLU A 363 -11.79 27.41 -1.64
N LEU A 364 -11.38 27.89 -2.84
CA LEU A 364 -10.18 27.38 -3.52
C LEU A 364 -8.88 27.75 -2.82
N ILE A 365 -8.82 28.94 -2.21
CA ILE A 365 -7.60 29.42 -1.56
C ILE A 365 -7.20 28.56 -0.36
N PRO A 366 -8.08 28.28 0.62
CA PRO A 366 -7.75 27.36 1.70
C PRO A 366 -7.48 25.94 1.20
N GLU A 367 -8.20 25.46 0.17
CA GLU A 367 -7.93 24.13 -0.41
C GLU A 367 -6.51 24.04 -0.98
N ILE A 368 -6.02 25.08 -1.66
CA ILE A 368 -4.62 25.13 -2.15
C ILE A 368 -3.64 25.05 -0.96
N ALA A 369 -3.91 25.78 0.13
CA ALA A 369 -3.06 25.76 1.32
C ALA A 369 -3.03 24.38 1.99
N ASP A 370 -4.18 23.73 2.16
CA ASP A 370 -4.28 22.42 2.77
C ASP A 370 -3.62 21.34 1.92
N ARG A 371 -3.79 21.41 0.59
CA ARG A 371 -3.11 20.48 -0.34
C ARG A 371 -1.61 20.68 -0.36
N LEU A 372 -1.14 21.92 -0.31
CA LEU A 372 0.28 22.22 -0.19
C LEU A 372 0.86 21.59 1.08
N LYS A 373 0.23 21.85 2.21
CA LYS A 373 0.64 21.28 3.51
C LYS A 373 0.61 19.74 3.50
N SER A 374 -0.42 19.14 2.92
CA SER A 374 -0.52 17.68 2.77
C SER A 374 0.60 17.13 1.87
N THR A 375 0.92 17.82 0.76
CA THR A 375 1.99 17.42 -0.15
C THR A 375 3.37 17.54 0.51
N GLU A 376 3.60 18.61 1.28
CA GLU A 376 4.82 18.80 2.07
C GLU A 376 5.01 17.68 3.11
N ARG A 377 3.97 17.35 3.85
CA ARG A 377 4.01 16.19 4.78
C ARG A 377 4.33 14.88 4.09
N ARG A 378 3.78 14.65 2.89
CA ARG A 378 4.09 13.43 2.10
C ARG A 378 5.53 13.41 1.57
N ILE A 379 6.11 14.57 1.25
CA ILE A 379 7.53 14.69 0.88
C ILE A 379 8.41 14.44 2.11
N GLU A 380 8.05 15.01 3.27
CA GLU A 380 8.76 14.79 4.53
C GLU A 380 8.74 13.31 4.93
N ALA A 381 7.59 12.63 4.78
CA ALA A 381 7.46 11.19 5.05
C ALA A 381 8.35 10.30 4.14
N LEU A 382 8.70 10.77 2.93
CA LEU A 382 9.68 10.08 2.08
C LEU A 382 11.12 10.25 2.58
N GLY A 383 11.34 11.13 3.58
CA GLY A 383 12.66 11.45 4.09
C GLY A 383 13.56 12.21 3.09
N PRO A 384 14.82 12.45 3.42
CA PRO A 384 15.77 13.12 2.55
C PRO A 384 16.04 12.30 1.28
N PRO A 385 16.28 12.95 0.12
CA PRO A 385 16.54 12.24 -1.13
C PRO A 385 17.85 11.44 -1.06
N ARG A 386 17.79 10.16 -1.50
CA ARG A 386 18.93 9.24 -1.48
C ARG A 386 19.44 8.96 -2.90
N ILE A 387 19.75 10.02 -3.64
CA ILE A 387 20.17 9.96 -5.04
C ILE A 387 21.70 9.79 -5.16
N THR A 388 22.47 10.43 -4.27
CA THR A 388 23.93 10.39 -4.30
C THR A 388 24.48 9.31 -3.35
N PRO A 389 25.67 8.72 -3.64
CA PRO A 389 26.30 7.75 -2.76
C PRO A 389 26.51 8.30 -1.33
N GLU A 390 26.81 9.57 -1.19
CA GLU A 390 26.96 10.23 0.10
C GLU A 390 25.65 10.27 0.89
N SER A 391 24.52 10.62 0.24
CA SER A 391 23.22 10.63 0.89
C SER A 391 22.75 9.21 1.28
N GLN A 392 23.09 8.20 0.48
CA GLN A 392 22.82 6.80 0.75
C GLN A 392 23.66 6.30 1.94
N LEU A 393 24.95 6.63 1.98
CA LEU A 393 25.84 6.29 3.10
C LEU A 393 25.36 6.95 4.39
N ASN A 394 25.03 8.24 4.37
CA ASN A 394 24.52 8.97 5.53
C ASN A 394 23.21 8.37 6.06
N CYS A 395 22.33 7.91 5.18
CA CYS A 395 21.11 7.21 5.58
C CYS A 395 21.42 5.92 6.35
N LEU A 396 22.32 5.08 5.84
CA LEU A 396 22.73 3.84 6.50
C LEU A 396 23.45 4.10 7.82
N VAL A 397 24.35 5.08 7.88
CA VAL A 397 25.07 5.46 9.09
C VAL A 397 24.10 5.93 10.18
N ASN A 398 23.14 6.78 9.83
CA ASN A 398 22.12 7.26 10.78
C ASN A 398 21.23 6.10 11.29
N LEU A 399 20.84 5.18 10.40
CA LEU A 399 20.09 3.99 10.79
C LEU A 399 20.91 3.09 11.72
N ALA A 400 22.15 2.80 11.36
CA ALA A 400 23.06 1.99 12.17
C ALA A 400 23.36 2.62 13.54
N THR A 401 23.47 3.95 13.62
CA THR A 401 23.65 4.68 14.88
C THR A 401 22.45 4.51 15.81
N LYS A 402 21.24 4.69 15.30
CA LYS A 402 20.00 4.48 16.08
C LYS A 402 19.87 3.02 16.51
N TYR A 403 20.14 2.10 15.58
CA TYR A 403 20.08 0.67 15.86
C TYR A 403 21.07 0.28 16.97
N SER A 404 22.35 0.66 16.85
CA SER A 404 23.39 0.28 17.82
C SER A 404 23.09 0.80 19.23
N LEU A 405 22.48 1.99 19.33
CA LEU A 405 22.05 2.56 20.62
C LEU A 405 20.97 1.67 21.26
N HIS A 406 19.90 1.38 20.55
CA HIS A 406 18.79 0.61 21.09
C HIS A 406 19.12 -0.87 21.28
N ALA A 407 19.96 -1.44 20.41
CA ALA A 407 20.45 -2.80 20.58
C ALA A 407 21.37 -2.92 21.81
N GLY A 408 22.17 -1.89 22.10
CA GLY A 408 22.93 -1.79 23.35
C GLY A 408 22.02 -1.77 24.57
N ASP A 409 21.01 -0.89 24.58
CA ASP A 409 20.02 -0.80 25.67
C ASP A 409 19.27 -2.15 25.88
N ALA A 410 18.95 -2.86 24.79
CA ALA A 410 18.29 -4.18 24.86
C ALA A 410 19.21 -5.23 25.49
N ILE A 411 20.50 -5.28 25.11
CA ILE A 411 21.49 -6.20 25.68
C ILE A 411 21.76 -5.89 27.14
N ASP A 412 21.85 -4.61 27.52
CA ASP A 412 22.15 -4.19 28.89
C ASP A 412 20.89 -4.21 29.79
N GLY A 413 19.71 -4.43 29.19
CA GLY A 413 18.44 -4.55 29.92
C GLY A 413 17.80 -3.22 30.31
N HIS A 414 18.18 -2.11 29.67
CA HIS A 414 17.59 -0.78 29.85
C HIS A 414 16.24 -0.69 29.10
N ASN A 415 15.24 -1.44 29.56
CA ASN A 415 13.96 -1.59 28.86
C ASN A 415 13.12 -0.30 28.76
N ASP A 416 13.38 0.68 29.61
CA ASP A 416 12.77 2.01 29.62
C ASP A 416 13.23 2.92 28.46
N ARG A 417 14.36 2.61 27.84
CA ARG A 417 14.96 3.37 26.72
C ARG A 417 14.66 2.76 25.36
N LEU A 418 14.00 1.62 25.31
CA LEU A 418 13.69 0.95 24.05
C LEU A 418 12.61 1.71 23.25
N PRO A 419 12.73 1.78 21.91
CA PRO A 419 11.82 2.55 21.07
C PRO A 419 10.43 1.91 20.98
N VAL A 420 10.33 0.61 21.30
CA VAL A 420 9.12 -0.19 21.24
C VAL A 420 8.97 -1.00 22.50
N ASN A 421 7.80 -1.00 23.10
CA ASN A 421 7.50 -1.82 24.27
C ASN A 421 6.86 -3.16 23.85
N CYS A 422 7.63 -4.00 23.14
CA CYS A 422 7.23 -5.37 22.84
C CYS A 422 8.13 -6.38 23.57
N PRO A 423 7.63 -7.57 23.93
CA PRO A 423 8.40 -8.60 24.64
C PRO A 423 9.66 -9.03 23.90
N GLU A 424 9.62 -9.04 22.57
CA GLU A 424 10.65 -9.56 21.68
C GLU A 424 11.95 -8.72 21.69
N VAL A 425 11.88 -7.43 22.03
CA VAL A 425 13.07 -6.57 22.12
C VAL A 425 13.74 -6.65 23.49
N LYS A 426 13.10 -7.23 24.50
CA LYS A 426 13.65 -7.38 25.87
C LYS A 426 14.59 -8.57 25.94
N ILE A 427 15.63 -8.56 25.09
CA ILE A 427 16.50 -9.73 24.88
C ILE A 427 17.17 -10.22 26.18
N ARG A 428 17.57 -9.32 27.06
CA ARG A 428 18.18 -9.72 28.34
C ARG A 428 17.24 -10.55 29.20
N LYS A 429 15.94 -10.22 29.22
CA LYS A 429 14.94 -11.02 29.92
C LYS A 429 14.77 -12.38 29.26
N ILE A 430 14.64 -12.42 27.92
CA ILE A 430 14.47 -13.68 27.17
C ILE A 430 15.64 -14.63 27.41
N VAL A 431 16.88 -14.11 27.34
CA VAL A 431 18.09 -14.88 27.61
C VAL A 431 18.05 -15.47 29.02
N ARG A 432 17.70 -14.67 30.04
CA ARG A 432 17.59 -15.14 31.42
C ARG A 432 16.54 -16.24 31.59
N ASP A 433 15.33 -15.99 31.10
CA ASP A 433 14.23 -16.95 31.21
C ASP A 433 14.56 -18.28 30.49
N THR A 434 15.26 -18.21 29.35
CA THR A 434 15.68 -19.39 28.58
C THR A 434 16.82 -20.15 29.29
N LEU A 435 17.77 -19.44 29.91
CA LEU A 435 18.83 -20.07 30.72
C LEU A 435 18.30 -20.73 31.98
N ASP A 436 17.30 -20.10 32.63
CA ASP A 436 16.64 -20.70 33.78
C ASP A 436 15.93 -22.01 33.38
N ALA A 437 15.20 -22.01 32.26
CA ALA A 437 14.55 -23.21 31.72
C ALA A 437 15.58 -24.31 31.33
N PHE A 438 16.70 -23.89 30.74
CA PHE A 438 17.81 -24.81 30.41
C PHE A 438 18.39 -25.47 31.66
N ARG A 439 18.71 -24.70 32.73
CA ARG A 439 19.19 -25.19 34.00
C ARG A 439 18.19 -26.20 34.60
N ASP A 440 16.92 -25.85 34.61
CA ASP A 440 15.87 -26.69 35.17
C ASP A 440 15.72 -27.99 34.35
N GLY A 441 15.80 -27.92 33.01
CA GLY A 441 15.84 -29.10 32.14
C GLY A 441 17.05 -30.00 32.41
N MET A 442 18.23 -29.45 32.60
CA MET A 442 19.44 -30.20 32.96
C MET A 442 19.28 -30.87 34.31
N THR A 443 18.65 -30.20 35.29
CA THR A 443 18.36 -30.74 36.61
C THR A 443 17.35 -31.90 36.53
N GLU A 444 16.32 -31.77 35.70
CA GLU A 444 15.34 -32.86 35.49
C GLU A 444 15.99 -34.11 34.88
N VAL A 445 16.95 -33.98 33.98
CA VAL A 445 17.74 -35.09 33.45
C VAL A 445 18.54 -35.77 34.54
N PHE A 446 19.16 -35.00 35.44
CA PHE A 446 19.85 -35.54 36.60
C PHE A 446 18.89 -36.34 37.50
N ASP A 447 17.76 -35.72 37.88
CA ASP A 447 16.79 -36.33 38.79
C ASP A 447 16.22 -37.62 38.24
N LYS A 448 15.87 -37.66 36.95
CA LYS A 448 15.37 -38.90 36.30
C LYS A 448 16.40 -40.01 36.31
N ARG A 449 17.70 -39.73 36.27
CA ARG A 449 18.74 -40.73 36.16
C ARG A 449 19.29 -41.18 37.52
N PHE A 450 19.47 -40.24 38.45
CA PHE A 450 20.17 -40.49 39.70
C PHE A 450 19.28 -40.43 40.95
N ASN A 451 18.07 -39.90 40.86
CA ASN A 451 17.27 -39.65 42.05
C ASN A 451 16.71 -40.95 42.60
N SER A 452 17.06 -41.22 43.82
CA SER A 452 16.79 -42.46 44.55
C SER A 452 15.31 -42.71 44.88
N LYS A 453 14.41 -41.72 44.69
CA LYS A 453 12.94 -41.91 44.81
C LYS A 453 12.43 -43.01 43.91
N GLY A 454 13.20 -43.39 42.89
CA GLY A 454 12.90 -44.45 41.92
C GLY A 454 13.80 -45.71 42.03
N LEU A 455 14.41 -46.02 43.16
CA LEU A 455 15.19 -47.26 43.28
C LEU A 455 14.40 -48.54 42.95
N GLY A 456 13.11 -48.44 42.66
CA GLY A 456 12.26 -49.36 41.94
C GLY A 456 12.26 -50.84 42.40
N PHE A 457 12.99 -51.16 43.45
CA PHE A 457 12.97 -52.52 43.98
C PHE A 457 12.22 -52.55 45.29
N THR A 458 11.33 -53.51 45.38
CA THR A 458 10.66 -53.95 46.62
C THR A 458 11.47 -55.05 47.24
N LEU A 459 11.87 -54.86 48.50
CA LEU A 459 12.54 -55.86 49.24
C LEU A 459 11.48 -56.76 49.89
N GLU A 460 11.29 -57.94 49.34
CA GLU A 460 10.30 -58.92 49.87
C GLU A 460 10.86 -59.76 51.00
N SER A 461 12.19 -59.89 51.11
CA SER A 461 12.87 -60.64 52.16
C SER A 461 14.34 -60.24 52.35
N ILE A 462 15.00 -60.62 53.42
CA ILE A 462 16.43 -60.35 53.76
C ILE A 462 17.34 -61.48 53.22
N ASP A 463 17.03 -62.11 52.10
CA ASP A 463 17.89 -63.13 51.49
C ASP A 463 18.84 -62.45 50.45
N ASP A 464 20.14 -62.81 50.54
CA ASP A 464 21.19 -62.18 49.68
C ASP A 464 20.90 -62.25 48.17
N ARG A 465 20.31 -63.34 47.69
CA ARG A 465 19.97 -63.56 46.28
C ARG A 465 18.79 -62.70 45.82
N THR A 466 17.82 -62.51 46.72
CA THR A 466 16.65 -61.64 46.40
C THR A 466 17.03 -60.15 46.29
N TRP A 467 17.93 -59.73 47.15
CA TRP A 467 18.43 -58.33 47.12
C TRP A 467 19.29 -58.05 45.89
N GLU A 468 20.23 -58.93 45.54
CA GLU A 468 21.01 -58.78 44.32
C GLU A 468 20.12 -58.70 43.08
N ARG A 469 19.13 -59.61 42.97
CA ARG A 469 18.14 -59.58 41.87
C ARG A 469 17.32 -58.27 41.85
N ALA A 470 16.92 -57.83 43.04
CA ALA A 470 16.14 -56.54 43.13
C ALA A 470 16.94 -55.34 42.70
N VAL A 471 18.20 -55.24 43.08
CA VAL A 471 19.10 -54.13 42.63
C VAL A 471 19.30 -54.22 41.15
N LEU A 472 19.57 -55.38 40.59
CA LEU A 472 19.85 -55.53 39.13
C LEU A 472 18.58 -55.50 38.26
N ARG A 473 17.37 -55.42 38.80
CA ARG A 473 16.12 -55.07 38.09
C ARG A 473 16.11 -53.58 37.71
N ASN A 474 16.79 -52.74 38.44
CA ASN A 474 16.96 -51.33 38.01
C ASN A 474 17.91 -51.29 36.83
N LYS A 475 17.42 -50.74 35.71
CA LYS A 475 18.13 -50.67 34.45
C LYS A 475 19.49 -50.00 34.58
N TYR A 476 19.58 -48.90 35.34
CA TYR A 476 20.82 -48.15 35.51
C TYR A 476 21.85 -48.88 36.37
N PHE A 477 21.45 -49.55 37.46
CA PHE A 477 22.35 -50.41 38.24
C PHE A 477 22.81 -51.64 37.45
N HIS A 478 21.94 -52.17 36.60
CA HIS A 478 22.31 -53.23 35.66
C HIS A 478 23.38 -52.77 34.64
N GLU A 479 23.22 -51.57 34.05
CA GLU A 479 24.21 -50.97 33.15
C GLU A 479 25.55 -50.74 33.87
N ILE A 480 25.54 -50.26 35.12
CA ILE A 480 26.73 -50.15 35.94
C ILE A 480 27.41 -51.50 36.17
N SER A 481 26.62 -52.51 36.53
CA SER A 481 27.13 -53.85 36.75
C SER A 481 27.79 -54.43 35.50
N GLN A 482 27.14 -54.30 34.34
CA GLN A 482 27.70 -54.72 33.03
C GLN A 482 29.00 -53.98 32.71
N CYS A 483 29.04 -52.67 32.96
CA CYS A 483 30.23 -51.88 32.70
C CYS A 483 31.39 -52.27 33.66
N ILE A 484 31.11 -52.59 34.92
CA ILE A 484 32.13 -53.11 35.86
C ILE A 484 32.70 -54.42 35.34
N GLU A 485 31.86 -55.38 34.99
CA GLU A 485 32.27 -56.71 34.49
C GLU A 485 33.08 -56.57 33.17
N ALA A 486 32.64 -55.70 32.25
CA ALA A 486 33.33 -55.50 30.95
C ALA A 486 34.70 -54.88 31.08
N ASN A 487 34.95 -54.12 32.15
CA ASN A 487 36.23 -53.42 32.38
C ASN A 487 37.06 -54.07 33.50
N ARG A 488 36.72 -55.28 33.92
CA ARG A 488 37.42 -55.99 35.00
C ARG A 488 38.80 -56.40 34.54
N GLY A 489 39.83 -56.00 35.32
CA GLY A 489 41.23 -56.26 35.03
C GLY A 489 41.88 -57.07 36.17
N LYS A 490 42.91 -56.50 36.80
CA LYS A 490 43.65 -57.17 37.91
C LYS A 490 43.26 -56.62 39.25
N GLU A 491 42.12 -55.94 39.36
CA GLU A 491 41.62 -55.37 40.62
C GLU A 491 41.15 -56.44 41.56
N MET A 492 41.19 -56.19 42.86
CA MET A 492 40.59 -57.07 43.86
C MET A 492 39.06 -57.06 43.75
N ALA A 493 38.39 -57.99 44.41
CA ALA A 493 36.95 -58.24 44.24
C ALA A 493 36.08 -57.04 44.66
N ASP A 494 36.57 -56.20 45.55
CA ASP A 494 35.96 -54.97 46.06
C ASP A 494 36.42 -53.68 45.35
N GLU A 495 37.38 -53.79 44.45
CA GLU A 495 37.87 -52.68 43.71
C GLU A 495 37.21 -52.52 42.33
N VAL A 496 37.01 -51.30 41.90
CA VAL A 496 36.47 -50.92 40.59
C VAL A 496 37.53 -50.18 39.73
N ASN A 497 37.73 -50.69 38.52
CA ASN A 497 38.64 -50.06 37.60
C ASN A 497 38.21 -48.60 37.30
N GLY A 498 39.15 -47.66 37.35
CA GLY A 498 38.89 -46.27 37.03
C GLY A 498 38.33 -46.04 35.59
N ALA A 499 38.55 -47.02 34.66
CA ALA A 499 37.98 -46.99 33.31
C ALA A 499 36.45 -47.07 33.30
N VAL A 500 35.86 -47.75 34.32
CA VAL A 500 34.37 -47.87 34.45
C VAL A 500 33.75 -46.48 34.59
N ILE A 501 34.28 -45.64 35.48
CA ILE A 501 33.75 -44.29 35.71
C ILE A 501 33.84 -43.47 34.42
N ARG A 502 34.98 -43.53 33.70
CA ARG A 502 35.15 -42.84 32.42
C ARG A 502 34.18 -43.34 31.35
N SER A 503 34.02 -44.64 31.22
CA SER A 503 33.09 -45.27 30.25
C SER A 503 31.64 -44.80 30.49
N LEU A 504 31.19 -44.90 31.74
CA LEU A 504 29.84 -44.46 32.14
C LEU A 504 29.66 -42.93 31.98
N TRP A 505 30.70 -42.13 32.33
CA TRP A 505 30.67 -40.68 32.15
C TRP A 505 30.49 -40.29 30.67
N SER A 506 31.22 -40.93 29.77
CA SER A 506 31.11 -40.65 28.32
C SER A 506 29.71 -40.96 27.74
N GLN A 507 28.95 -41.84 28.39
CA GLN A 507 27.55 -42.17 28.00
C GLN A 507 26.53 -41.16 28.54
N LEU A 508 26.89 -40.33 29.52
CA LEU A 508 26.01 -39.33 30.14
C LEU A 508 26.05 -37.98 29.41
N THR A 509 27.16 -37.64 28.83
CA THR A 509 27.39 -36.32 28.20
C THR A 509 26.65 -36.05 26.87
N PRO A 510 26.23 -37.01 26.03
CA PRO A 510 25.48 -36.75 24.81
C PRO A 510 24.18 -35.96 25.02
N VAL A 511 23.48 -36.15 26.11
CA VAL A 511 22.24 -35.43 26.46
C VAL A 511 22.51 -33.94 26.68
N TRP A 512 23.70 -33.60 27.22
CA TRP A 512 24.11 -32.19 27.38
C TRP A 512 24.27 -31.49 26.06
N LYS A 513 24.78 -32.18 25.03
CA LYS A 513 24.90 -31.65 23.66
C LYS A 513 23.53 -31.30 23.11
N GLU A 514 22.57 -32.19 23.18
CA GLU A 514 21.22 -32.03 22.67
C GLU A 514 20.53 -30.84 23.34
N GLN A 515 20.53 -30.76 24.66
CA GLN A 515 19.89 -29.70 25.43
C GLN A 515 20.54 -28.30 25.11
N THR A 516 21.88 -28.26 25.03
CA THR A 516 22.57 -26.99 24.76
C THR A 516 22.42 -26.57 23.31
N THR A 517 22.36 -27.51 22.36
CA THR A 517 22.08 -27.15 20.95
C THR A 517 20.70 -26.54 20.84
N ALA A 518 19.69 -27.09 21.49
CA ALA A 518 18.35 -26.54 21.52
C ALA A 518 18.30 -25.12 22.14
N LEU A 519 19.07 -24.90 23.22
CA LEU A 519 19.26 -23.57 23.82
C LEU A 519 19.84 -22.59 22.82
N ILE A 520 20.94 -22.94 22.15
CA ILE A 520 21.61 -22.08 21.15
C ILE A 520 20.64 -21.68 20.04
N GLU A 521 19.93 -22.63 19.45
CA GLU A 521 18.98 -22.36 18.37
C GLU A 521 17.82 -21.48 18.84
N SER A 522 17.30 -21.69 20.05
CA SER A 522 16.26 -20.86 20.63
C SER A 522 16.71 -19.42 20.82
N LEU A 523 17.92 -19.21 21.38
CA LEU A 523 18.47 -17.87 21.60
C LEU A 523 18.82 -17.15 20.30
N ILE A 524 19.35 -17.83 19.29
CA ILE A 524 19.63 -17.25 17.97
C ILE A 524 18.34 -16.76 17.32
N ASN A 525 17.27 -17.56 17.39
CA ASN A 525 15.97 -17.16 16.87
C ASN A 525 15.40 -15.94 17.62
N ALA A 526 15.52 -15.92 18.95
CA ALA A 526 15.09 -14.77 19.74
C ALA A 526 15.89 -13.50 19.40
N ILE A 527 17.21 -13.60 19.25
CA ILE A 527 18.09 -12.51 18.81
C ILE A 527 17.64 -12.00 17.43
N TRP A 528 17.38 -12.90 16.48
CA TRP A 528 16.97 -12.53 15.12
C TRP A 528 15.63 -11.82 15.07
N ILE A 529 14.66 -12.29 15.86
CA ILE A 529 13.36 -11.62 16.01
C ILE A 529 13.55 -10.22 16.62
N SER A 530 14.41 -10.12 17.67
CA SER A 530 14.72 -8.82 18.30
C SER A 530 15.36 -7.84 17.32
N VAL A 531 16.30 -8.29 16.47
CA VAL A 531 16.91 -7.50 15.39
C VAL A 531 15.82 -6.96 14.45
N GLY A 532 14.91 -7.80 14.00
CA GLY A 532 13.79 -7.39 13.15
C GLY A 532 12.91 -6.34 13.82
N CYS A 533 12.48 -6.57 15.05
CA CYS A 533 11.64 -5.63 15.80
C CYS A 533 12.32 -4.27 16.02
N LEU A 534 13.61 -4.26 16.37
CA LEU A 534 14.37 -3.02 16.55
C LEU A 534 14.52 -2.24 15.24
N LEU A 535 14.81 -2.92 14.13
CA LEU A 535 14.89 -2.30 12.81
C LEU A 535 13.56 -1.68 12.38
N HIS A 536 12.44 -2.40 12.54
CA HIS A 536 11.10 -1.88 12.25
C HIS A 536 10.71 -0.68 13.12
N ALA A 537 11.20 -0.63 14.36
CA ALA A 537 10.91 0.50 15.25
C ALA A 537 11.60 1.81 14.84
N ILE A 538 12.72 1.74 14.11
CA ILE A 538 13.52 2.89 13.71
C ILE A 538 13.37 3.29 12.25
N CYS A 539 12.79 2.43 11.42
CA CYS A 539 12.59 2.67 9.98
C CYS A 539 11.31 2.00 9.51
N GLU A 540 10.47 2.75 8.78
CA GLU A 540 9.21 2.25 8.21
C GLU A 540 9.39 1.69 6.79
N GLU A 541 10.55 1.85 6.18
CA GLU A 541 10.80 1.46 4.80
C GLU A 541 11.20 -0.02 4.70
N GLU A 542 10.24 -0.85 4.34
CA GLU A 542 10.35 -2.31 4.31
C GLU A 542 11.49 -2.84 3.41
N SER A 543 11.70 -2.19 2.25
CA SER A 543 12.78 -2.56 1.33
C SER A 543 14.17 -2.31 1.91
N LEU A 544 14.36 -1.19 2.60
CA LEU A 544 15.60 -0.85 3.27
C LEU A 544 15.88 -1.80 4.44
N LEU A 545 14.83 -2.10 5.23
CA LEU A 545 14.93 -3.03 6.35
C LEU A 545 15.37 -4.42 5.91
N LEU A 546 14.74 -4.95 4.86
CA LEU A 546 15.09 -6.27 4.32
C LEU A 546 16.55 -6.31 3.83
N ASN A 547 16.99 -5.26 3.15
CA ASN A 547 18.36 -5.16 2.68
C ASN A 547 19.36 -5.12 3.85
N VAL A 548 19.06 -4.39 4.92
CA VAL A 548 19.89 -4.32 6.12
C VAL A 548 19.89 -5.64 6.89
N GLN A 549 18.75 -6.31 7.02
CA GLN A 549 18.69 -7.65 7.63
C GLN A 549 19.55 -8.67 6.87
N ASN A 550 19.49 -8.64 5.52
CA ASN A 550 20.31 -9.52 4.70
C ASN A 550 21.82 -9.28 4.91
N LEU A 551 22.25 -8.05 5.27
CA LEU A 551 23.65 -7.78 5.62
C LEU A 551 24.11 -8.49 6.90
N LEU A 552 23.18 -8.78 7.81
CA LEU A 552 23.44 -9.41 9.11
C LEU A 552 23.27 -10.94 9.07
N GLU A 553 22.81 -11.53 7.97
CA GLU A 553 22.57 -12.98 7.87
C GLU A 553 23.88 -13.77 7.95
N GLU A 554 24.97 -13.22 7.39
CA GLU A 554 26.32 -13.78 7.50
C GLU A 554 26.81 -13.78 8.95
N ASP A 555 26.57 -12.67 9.68
CA ASP A 555 26.94 -12.53 11.10
C ASP A 555 26.16 -13.52 11.96
N LYS A 556 24.85 -13.68 11.72
CA LYS A 556 23.99 -14.66 12.39
C LYS A 556 24.53 -16.09 12.23
N THR A 557 24.93 -16.44 11.00
CA THR A 557 25.46 -17.79 10.69
C THR A 557 26.83 -17.99 11.38
N ALA A 558 27.72 -17.02 11.29
CA ALA A 558 29.03 -17.07 11.94
C ALA A 558 28.95 -17.20 13.47
N VAL A 559 28.05 -16.43 14.10
CA VAL A 559 27.84 -16.49 15.55
C VAL A 559 27.27 -17.86 15.99
N ARG A 560 26.36 -18.41 15.18
CA ARG A 560 25.84 -19.76 15.40
C ARG A 560 26.95 -20.81 15.38
N ASP A 561 27.77 -20.78 14.35
CA ASP A 561 28.86 -21.74 14.15
C ASP A 561 29.93 -21.59 15.25
N ASP A 562 30.29 -20.35 15.62
CA ASP A 562 31.20 -20.06 16.76
C ASP A 562 30.63 -20.63 18.08
N ALA A 563 29.32 -20.44 18.33
CA ALA A 563 28.66 -20.93 19.53
C ALA A 563 28.62 -22.48 19.61
N LEU A 564 28.33 -23.13 18.46
CA LEU A 564 28.35 -24.59 18.37
C LEU A 564 29.77 -25.16 18.49
N HIS A 565 30.76 -24.49 17.94
CA HIS A 565 32.17 -24.87 18.11
C HIS A 565 32.60 -24.77 19.58
N GLU A 566 32.23 -23.72 20.26
CA GLU A 566 32.52 -23.56 21.68
C GLU A 566 31.81 -24.63 22.53
N LEU A 567 30.57 -24.99 22.18
CA LEU A 567 29.87 -26.10 22.80
C LEU A 567 30.65 -27.43 22.63
N ASP A 568 31.17 -27.71 21.43
CA ASP A 568 31.98 -28.89 21.16
C ASP A 568 33.29 -28.90 21.99
N ASN A 569 33.93 -27.73 22.17
CA ASN A 569 35.09 -27.57 23.06
C ASN A 569 34.73 -27.89 24.49
N LEU A 570 33.66 -27.31 25.04
CA LEU A 570 33.20 -27.58 26.43
C LEU A 570 32.87 -29.06 26.65
N LEU A 571 32.21 -29.68 25.67
CA LEU A 571 31.90 -31.12 25.76
C LEU A 571 33.13 -32.00 25.65
N ASN A 572 34.14 -31.62 24.85
CA ASN A 572 35.40 -32.33 24.78
C ASN A 572 36.21 -32.23 26.07
N ASP A 573 36.23 -31.03 26.69
CA ASP A 573 36.86 -30.83 28.00
C ASP A 573 36.22 -31.74 29.07
N GLU A 574 34.88 -31.88 29.06
CA GLU A 574 34.18 -32.78 29.99
C GLU A 574 34.36 -34.26 29.67
N LYS A 575 34.55 -34.66 28.41
CA LYS A 575 34.74 -36.06 27.98
C LYS A 575 36.17 -36.54 28.14
N SER A 576 37.14 -35.77 27.71
CA SER A 576 38.56 -36.14 27.67
C SER A 576 39.32 -35.70 28.90
N GLY A 577 38.77 -34.78 29.70
CA GLY A 577 39.36 -34.26 30.91
C GLY A 577 39.53 -35.33 32.03
N LEU A 578 40.37 -34.98 33.00
CA LEU A 578 40.48 -35.76 34.24
C LEU A 578 39.13 -35.69 35.00
N ILE A 579 38.56 -36.84 35.37
CA ILE A 579 37.38 -36.90 36.26
C ILE A 579 37.87 -36.57 37.69
N VAL A 580 38.23 -35.34 37.92
CA VAL A 580 38.72 -34.84 39.21
C VAL A 580 37.98 -33.53 39.53
N THR A 581 37.59 -33.39 40.75
CA THR A 581 37.05 -32.12 41.25
C THR A 581 37.78 -31.75 42.52
N LEU A 582 38.19 -30.45 42.61
CA LEU A 582 38.74 -29.83 43.82
C LEU A 582 37.61 -29.30 44.72
N ASN A 583 36.37 -29.40 44.29
CA ASN A 583 35.22 -28.94 45.06
C ASN A 583 34.92 -29.89 46.20
N LYS A 584 35.14 -29.42 47.43
CA LYS A 584 34.87 -30.21 48.66
C LYS A 584 33.41 -30.63 48.82
N TRP A 585 32.50 -29.96 48.12
CA TRP A 585 31.06 -30.31 48.06
C TRP A 585 30.85 -31.72 47.54
N ASN A 586 31.71 -32.24 46.68
CA ASN A 586 31.66 -33.61 46.19
C ASN A 586 31.63 -34.65 47.33
N ILE A 587 32.44 -34.41 48.36
CA ILE A 587 32.52 -35.33 49.53
C ILE A 587 31.21 -35.29 50.32
N TYR A 588 30.65 -34.07 50.56
CA TYR A 588 29.39 -33.92 51.29
C TYR A 588 28.24 -34.58 50.54
N GLN A 589 28.11 -34.35 49.24
CA GLN A 589 27.08 -34.99 48.42
C GLN A 589 27.23 -36.52 48.38
N LEU A 590 28.43 -37.01 48.29
CA LEU A 590 28.71 -38.43 48.34
C LEU A 590 28.22 -39.05 49.67
N CYS A 591 28.46 -38.38 50.79
CA CYS A 591 27.93 -38.81 52.07
C CYS A 591 26.41 -38.77 52.14
N ASP A 592 25.79 -37.67 51.67
CA ASP A 592 24.33 -37.51 51.65
C ASP A 592 23.63 -38.57 50.78
N LEU A 593 24.19 -38.89 49.60
CA LEU A 593 23.66 -39.97 48.73
C LEU A 593 23.75 -41.33 49.41
N ARG A 594 24.84 -41.64 50.11
CA ARG A 594 25.04 -42.86 50.86
C ARG A 594 24.08 -42.98 52.03
N GLU A 595 23.93 -41.92 52.81
CA GLU A 595 23.01 -41.86 53.94
C GLU A 595 21.56 -41.94 53.51
N GLY A 596 21.16 -41.18 52.45
CA GLY A 596 19.79 -41.23 51.89
C GLY A 596 19.40 -42.61 51.35
N ARG A 597 20.34 -43.29 50.65
CA ARG A 597 20.09 -44.67 50.19
C ARG A 597 19.98 -45.61 51.36
N PHE A 598 20.85 -45.50 52.35
CA PHE A 598 20.81 -46.34 53.53
C PHE A 598 19.49 -46.17 54.33
N ALA A 599 19.01 -44.90 54.44
CA ALA A 599 17.76 -44.56 55.07
C ALA A 599 16.54 -45.17 54.30
N LEU A 600 16.57 -45.10 52.96
CA LEU A 600 15.52 -45.75 52.16
C LEU A 600 15.47 -47.29 52.28
N MET A 601 16.63 -47.91 52.28
CA MET A 601 16.71 -49.34 52.45
C MET A 601 16.20 -49.79 53.84
N THR A 602 16.54 -49.05 54.89
CA THR A 602 16.07 -49.36 56.28
C THR A 602 14.58 -49.11 56.45
N ALA A 603 14.04 -47.99 55.91
CA ALA A 603 12.61 -47.67 55.99
C ALA A 603 11.73 -48.71 55.30
N ARG A 604 12.12 -49.27 54.18
CA ARG A 604 11.41 -50.33 53.48
C ARG A 604 11.44 -51.65 54.22
N LEU A 605 12.48 -51.96 54.96
CA LEU A 605 12.56 -53.15 55.82
C LEU A 605 11.75 -53.03 57.12
N ASP A 606 11.66 -51.82 57.68
CA ASP A 606 10.82 -51.49 58.83
C ASP A 606 9.34 -51.75 58.53
N ASP A 607 8.86 -51.44 57.37
CA ASP A 607 7.48 -51.65 56.91
C ASP A 607 7.16 -53.16 56.78
N ILE A 608 8.13 -53.98 56.40
CA ILE A 608 7.93 -55.41 56.16
C ILE A 608 8.04 -56.20 57.45
N GLN A 609 8.90 -55.86 58.40
CA GLN A 609 9.26 -56.71 59.49
C GLN A 609 8.82 -56.27 60.89
N ARG A 610 8.30 -55.01 61.10
CA ARG A 610 7.95 -54.48 62.44
C ARG A 610 9.04 -54.68 63.51
N ARG A 611 10.33 -54.67 63.11
CA ARG A 611 11.47 -55.00 63.98
C ARG A 611 12.12 -53.68 64.47
N ASP A 612 12.99 -53.83 65.48
CA ASP A 612 13.81 -52.77 66.04
C ASP A 612 14.68 -52.11 64.95
N LYS A 613 14.59 -50.80 64.83
CA LYS A 613 15.26 -49.94 63.78
C LYS A 613 16.79 -50.13 63.84
N ASP A 614 17.39 -50.25 64.97
CA ASP A 614 18.83 -50.44 65.13
C ASP A 614 19.32 -51.84 64.70
N LEU A 615 18.48 -52.87 64.91
CA LEU A 615 18.81 -54.15 64.38
C LEU A 615 18.75 -54.24 62.87
N VAL A 616 17.74 -53.56 62.25
CA VAL A 616 17.62 -53.47 60.79
C VAL A 616 18.79 -52.72 60.16
N LYS A 617 19.22 -51.60 60.77
CA LYS A 617 20.41 -50.87 60.35
C LYS A 617 21.68 -51.70 60.39
N THR A 618 21.85 -52.48 61.43
CA THR A 618 23.00 -53.42 61.63
C THR A 618 22.98 -54.50 60.54
N GLN A 619 21.82 -55.08 60.23
CA GLN A 619 21.67 -56.10 59.21
C GLN A 619 21.97 -55.58 57.81
N VAL A 620 21.46 -54.35 57.45
CA VAL A 620 21.76 -53.76 56.16
C VAL A 620 23.24 -53.42 55.99
N LYS A 621 23.90 -52.92 57.06
CA LYS A 621 25.35 -52.70 57.06
C LYS A 621 26.15 -53.96 56.90
N SER A 622 25.78 -55.03 57.63
CA SER A 622 26.41 -56.37 57.55
C SER A 622 26.25 -56.91 56.11
N TRP A 623 25.06 -56.88 55.58
CA TRP A 623 24.78 -57.39 54.22
C TRP A 623 25.61 -56.63 53.14
N LEU A 624 25.70 -55.25 53.17
CA LEU A 624 26.51 -54.48 52.25
C LEU A 624 27.99 -54.84 52.38
N GLY A 625 28.51 -55.04 53.60
CA GLY A 625 29.89 -55.46 53.85
C GLY A 625 30.23 -56.89 53.34
N HIS A 626 29.23 -57.76 53.17
CA HIS A 626 29.44 -59.12 52.65
C HIS A 626 29.18 -59.24 51.16
N ASN A 627 28.56 -58.25 50.52
CA ASN A 627 28.22 -58.26 49.08
C ASN A 627 29.04 -57.21 48.30
N ALA A 628 30.33 -57.51 48.11
CA ALA A 628 31.29 -56.62 47.43
C ALA A 628 30.80 -56.15 46.05
N LYS A 629 30.06 -57.03 45.29
CA LYS A 629 29.54 -56.67 43.97
C LYS A 629 28.50 -55.52 44.01
N ILE A 630 27.56 -55.61 44.95
CA ILE A 630 26.52 -54.61 45.13
C ILE A 630 27.08 -53.32 45.69
N ASP A 631 28.01 -53.42 46.66
CA ASP A 631 28.70 -52.28 47.20
C ASP A 631 29.49 -51.49 46.08
N ALA A 632 30.16 -52.27 45.23
CA ALA A 632 30.88 -51.66 44.05
C ALA A 632 29.90 -50.95 43.11
N ILE A 633 28.71 -51.51 42.83
CA ILE A 633 27.68 -50.88 42.02
C ILE A 633 27.21 -49.55 42.64
N PHE A 634 26.88 -49.59 43.93
CA PHE A 634 26.40 -48.45 44.69
C PHE A 634 27.46 -47.37 44.84
N THR A 635 28.70 -47.75 45.13
CA THR A 635 29.83 -46.81 45.24
C THR A 635 30.11 -46.14 43.90
N THR A 636 30.05 -46.86 42.79
CA THR A 636 30.20 -46.34 41.42
C THR A 636 29.09 -45.36 41.10
N HIS A 637 27.82 -45.76 41.41
CA HIS A 637 26.66 -44.87 41.23
C HIS A 637 26.84 -43.53 41.97
N ASP A 638 27.18 -43.58 43.25
CA ASP A 638 27.28 -42.38 44.08
C ASP A 638 28.40 -41.46 43.65
N LYS A 639 29.54 -42.02 43.26
CA LYS A 639 30.66 -41.26 42.70
C LYS A 639 30.26 -40.59 41.42
N LEU A 640 29.53 -41.28 40.51
CA LEU A 640 29.03 -40.72 39.27
C LEU A 640 27.97 -39.64 39.52
N ALA A 641 27.00 -39.87 40.38
CA ALA A 641 25.95 -38.95 40.71
C ALA A 641 26.47 -37.64 41.30
N SER A 642 27.34 -37.75 42.30
CA SER A 642 27.99 -36.59 42.94
C SER A 642 28.84 -35.82 41.93
N TYR A 643 29.65 -36.49 41.12
CA TYR A 643 30.45 -35.82 40.09
C TYR A 643 29.60 -35.21 39.01
N TYR A 644 28.51 -35.92 38.57
CA TYR A 644 27.58 -35.38 37.53
C TYR A 644 26.95 -34.07 37.99
N GLN A 645 26.49 -33.96 39.20
CA GLN A 645 25.87 -32.76 39.72
C GLN A 645 26.83 -31.56 39.69
N ILE A 646 28.06 -31.76 40.11
CA ILE A 646 29.09 -30.70 40.09
C ILE A 646 29.49 -30.38 38.66
N GLY A 647 29.71 -31.38 37.81
CA GLY A 647 30.01 -31.23 36.40
C GLY A 647 28.93 -30.50 35.65
N MET A 648 27.67 -30.83 35.93
CA MET A 648 26.48 -30.19 35.34
C MET A 648 26.41 -28.71 35.69
N VAL A 649 26.55 -28.33 36.96
CA VAL A 649 26.52 -26.92 37.38
C VAL A 649 27.65 -26.13 36.69
N ARG A 650 28.90 -26.66 36.72
CA ARG A 650 30.02 -26.06 36.01
C ARG A 650 29.78 -25.93 34.53
N PHE A 651 29.22 -26.94 33.89
CA PHE A 651 28.89 -26.96 32.46
C PHE A 651 27.84 -25.88 32.14
N VAL A 652 26.76 -25.79 32.92
CA VAL A 652 25.73 -24.75 32.79
C VAL A 652 26.33 -23.35 32.91
N ASP A 653 27.17 -23.11 33.89
CA ASP A 653 27.86 -21.83 34.08
C ASP A 653 28.77 -21.52 32.90
N ASN A 654 29.53 -22.48 32.38
CA ASN A 654 30.37 -22.34 31.22
C ASN A 654 29.56 -22.04 29.95
N VAL A 655 28.43 -22.70 29.73
CA VAL A 655 27.51 -22.42 28.63
C VAL A 655 26.97 -20.99 28.73
N CYS A 656 26.58 -20.57 29.94
CA CYS A 656 26.10 -19.20 30.15
C CYS A 656 27.16 -18.18 29.75
N HIS A 657 28.40 -18.32 30.24
CA HIS A 657 29.47 -17.31 30.05
C HIS A 657 30.15 -17.44 28.68
N GLN A 658 30.48 -18.66 28.24
CA GLN A 658 31.32 -18.85 27.07
C GLN A 658 30.47 -18.96 25.78
N VAL A 659 29.33 -19.62 25.83
CA VAL A 659 28.45 -19.75 24.67
C VAL A 659 27.53 -18.53 24.55
N CYS A 660 26.76 -18.24 25.60
CA CYS A 660 25.72 -17.20 25.50
C CYS A 660 26.30 -15.79 25.54
N GLU A 661 27.06 -15.43 26.59
CA GLU A 661 27.56 -14.06 26.74
C GLU A 661 28.71 -13.72 25.77
N ARG A 662 29.64 -14.65 25.55
CA ARG A 662 30.80 -14.39 24.69
C ARG A 662 30.46 -14.43 23.20
N HIS A 663 29.69 -15.42 22.76
CA HIS A 663 29.38 -15.63 21.36
C HIS A 663 28.02 -15.03 20.96
N LEU A 664 26.90 -15.46 21.57
CA LEU A 664 25.57 -15.06 21.13
C LEU A 664 25.27 -13.58 21.38
N LEU A 665 25.71 -13.00 22.50
CA LEU A 665 25.54 -11.58 22.85
C LEU A 665 26.86 -10.79 22.74
N GLY A 666 27.94 -11.40 22.32
CA GLY A 666 29.25 -10.80 22.19
C GLY A 666 29.41 -9.88 20.98
N GLY A 667 30.64 -9.43 20.73
CA GLY A 667 30.94 -8.42 19.72
C GLY A 667 30.59 -8.80 18.26
N LYS A 668 30.51 -10.09 17.95
CA LYS A 668 30.11 -10.60 16.64
C LYS A 668 28.58 -10.77 16.50
N SER A 669 27.81 -10.60 17.57
CA SER A 669 26.36 -10.71 17.55
C SER A 669 25.72 -9.75 16.55
N PRO A 670 24.69 -10.15 15.80
CA PRO A 670 23.90 -9.25 14.95
C PRO A 670 23.34 -8.03 15.68
N LEU A 671 23.17 -8.13 17.02
CA LEU A 671 22.78 -7.00 17.87
C LEU A 671 23.92 -5.97 18.08
N ARG A 672 25.20 -6.34 17.84
CA ARG A 672 26.37 -5.44 18.05
C ARG A 672 27.11 -5.10 16.76
N THR A 673 26.99 -5.91 15.72
CA THR A 673 27.75 -5.73 14.48
C THR A 673 27.26 -4.57 13.63
N LEU A 674 25.93 -4.30 13.60
CA LEU A 674 25.37 -3.18 12.85
C LEU A 674 25.64 -1.85 13.57
N GLY A 675 26.81 -1.30 13.30
CA GLY A 675 27.22 0.02 13.78
C GLY A 675 27.70 0.92 12.64
N PRO A 676 27.86 2.24 12.90
CA PRO A 676 28.39 3.20 11.92
C PRO A 676 29.70 2.76 11.28
N ASP A 677 30.63 2.24 12.09
CA ASP A 677 31.95 1.80 11.62
C ASP A 677 31.87 0.63 10.64
N MET A 678 30.97 -0.31 10.87
CA MET A 678 30.74 -1.44 9.95
C MET A 678 30.22 -0.93 8.61
N ILE A 679 29.24 -0.04 8.62
CA ILE A 679 28.67 0.55 7.40
C ILE A 679 29.75 1.32 6.63
N ILE A 680 30.52 2.17 7.29
CA ILE A 680 31.59 2.93 6.65
C ILE A 680 32.63 1.99 6.03
N LYS A 681 33.15 1.02 6.79
CA LYS A 681 34.16 0.06 6.30
C LYS A 681 33.65 -0.78 5.13
N LYS A 682 32.38 -1.23 5.18
CA LYS A 682 31.82 -2.13 4.17
C LYS A 682 31.49 -1.42 2.86
N PHE A 683 31.12 -0.14 2.91
CA PHE A 683 30.61 0.59 1.76
C PHE A 683 31.45 1.79 1.30
N GLN A 684 32.56 2.09 1.97
CA GLN A 684 33.45 3.18 1.57
C GLN A 684 34.04 2.92 0.18
N GLY A 685 33.64 3.75 -0.80
CA GLY A 685 34.11 3.64 -2.18
C GLY A 685 33.26 2.73 -3.10
N ASP A 686 32.27 2.01 -2.58
CA ASP A 686 31.38 1.17 -3.39
C ASP A 686 30.00 1.81 -3.61
N ALA A 687 29.94 2.73 -4.58
CA ALA A 687 28.68 3.42 -4.95
C ALA A 687 27.58 2.46 -5.47
N ASN A 688 27.95 1.32 -6.06
CA ASN A 688 26.98 0.37 -6.60
C ASN A 688 26.31 -0.43 -5.49
N ALA A 689 27.06 -0.87 -4.48
CA ALA A 689 26.52 -1.52 -3.31
C ALA A 689 25.60 -0.59 -2.50
N LEU A 690 26.01 0.68 -2.29
CA LEU A 690 25.20 1.70 -1.65
C LEU A 690 23.88 1.91 -2.38
N LYS A 691 23.90 2.05 -3.70
CA LYS A 691 22.70 2.22 -4.51
C LYS A 691 21.76 1.02 -4.40
N LYS A 692 22.31 -0.21 -4.35
CA LYS A 692 21.51 -1.43 -4.22
C LYS A 692 20.80 -1.55 -2.88
N ILE A 693 21.45 -1.10 -1.79
CA ILE A 693 20.95 -1.28 -0.43
C ILE A 693 20.09 -0.11 0.02
N ALA A 694 20.58 1.13 -0.16
CA ALA A 694 19.95 2.35 0.36
C ALA A 694 19.43 3.29 -0.74
N GLY A 695 19.60 2.96 -2.02
CA GLY A 695 19.06 3.75 -3.13
C GLY A 695 17.54 3.72 -3.16
N GLU A 696 16.93 4.84 -3.55
CA GLU A 696 15.49 4.90 -3.78
C GLU A 696 15.10 3.99 -4.95
N THR A 697 14.00 3.25 -4.80
CA THR A 697 13.41 2.45 -5.88
C THR A 697 12.91 3.35 -7.01
N ALA A 698 12.78 2.82 -8.23
CA ALA A 698 12.21 3.56 -9.36
C ALA A 698 10.81 4.14 -9.05
N ILE A 699 10.02 3.41 -8.25
CA ILE A 699 8.68 3.85 -7.81
C ILE A 699 8.80 5.06 -6.86
N GLN A 700 9.71 5.02 -5.89
CA GLN A 700 9.93 6.12 -4.94
C GLN A 700 10.47 7.37 -5.64
N LEU A 701 11.41 7.20 -6.58
CA LEU A 701 11.93 8.31 -7.40
C LEU A 701 10.82 8.97 -8.22
N ALA A 702 9.98 8.17 -8.89
CA ALA A 702 8.84 8.67 -9.64
C ALA A 702 7.81 9.38 -8.74
N GLN A 703 7.52 8.82 -7.57
CA GLN A 703 6.63 9.42 -6.58
C GLN A 703 7.18 10.75 -6.04
N ARG A 704 8.46 10.81 -5.69
CA ARG A 704 9.13 12.03 -5.24
C ARG A 704 9.11 13.11 -6.31
N ALA A 705 9.47 12.77 -7.55
CA ALA A 705 9.44 13.71 -8.67
C ALA A 705 8.02 14.26 -8.92
N ARG A 706 6.99 13.40 -8.81
CA ARG A 706 5.59 13.82 -8.91
C ARG A 706 5.22 14.77 -7.78
N LEU A 707 5.50 14.42 -6.54
CA LEU A 707 5.18 15.25 -5.36
C LEU A 707 5.92 16.58 -5.38
N GLN A 708 7.18 16.63 -5.81
CA GLN A 708 7.95 17.87 -5.97
C GLN A 708 7.33 18.78 -7.05
N LYS A 709 6.92 18.20 -8.17
CA LYS A 709 6.22 18.94 -9.23
C LYS A 709 4.87 19.48 -8.73
N ASP A 710 4.12 18.67 -8.00
CA ASP A 710 2.86 19.07 -7.40
C ASP A 710 3.05 20.20 -6.39
N GLN A 711 4.08 20.12 -5.53
CA GLN A 711 4.46 21.15 -4.56
C GLN A 711 4.80 22.47 -5.27
N GLU A 712 5.60 22.42 -6.34
CA GLU A 712 5.97 23.61 -7.09
C GLU A 712 4.75 24.29 -7.73
N SER A 713 3.85 23.48 -8.31
CA SER A 713 2.60 23.97 -8.89
C SER A 713 1.69 24.62 -7.83
N LEU A 714 1.56 24.00 -6.65
CA LEU A 714 0.78 24.51 -5.54
C LEU A 714 1.40 25.78 -4.92
N LYS A 715 2.73 25.88 -4.82
CA LYS A 715 3.43 27.10 -4.38
C LYS A 715 3.16 28.26 -5.32
N ARG A 716 3.28 28.02 -6.64
CA ARG A 716 2.95 29.05 -7.66
C ARG A 716 1.48 29.45 -7.59
N ALA A 717 0.57 28.50 -7.38
CA ALA A 717 -0.85 28.80 -7.20
C ALA A 717 -1.11 29.64 -5.94
N MET A 718 -0.42 29.36 -4.85
CA MET A 718 -0.52 30.15 -3.61
C MET A 718 0.03 31.58 -3.79
N GLU A 719 1.11 31.76 -4.54
CA GLU A 719 1.63 33.09 -4.89
C GLU A 719 0.60 33.88 -5.71
N LYS A 720 -0.01 33.24 -6.72
CA LYS A 720 -1.09 33.86 -7.51
C LYS A 720 -2.31 34.18 -6.66
N ALA A 721 -2.67 33.35 -5.71
CA ALA A 721 -3.76 33.63 -4.76
C ALA A 721 -3.45 34.84 -3.87
N LYS A 722 -2.20 35.00 -3.44
CA LYS A 722 -1.75 36.18 -2.69
C LYS A 722 -1.81 37.46 -3.56
N GLN A 723 -1.34 37.41 -4.81
CA GLN A 723 -1.45 38.50 -5.75
C GLN A 723 -2.91 38.93 -6.00
N TYR A 724 -3.78 37.92 -6.21
CA TYR A 724 -5.22 38.12 -6.38
C TYR A 724 -5.86 38.86 -5.18
N LYS A 725 -5.54 38.43 -3.94
CA LYS A 725 -6.02 39.12 -2.73
C LYS A 725 -5.56 40.58 -2.64
N LEU A 726 -4.30 40.85 -2.98
CA LEU A 726 -3.73 42.20 -3.00
C LEU A 726 -4.41 43.09 -4.02
N THR A 727 -4.68 42.57 -5.23
CA THR A 727 -5.32 43.35 -6.31
C THR A 727 -6.76 43.75 -5.99
N LEU A 728 -7.49 42.91 -5.25
CA LEU A 728 -8.88 43.18 -4.83
C LEU A 728 -9.01 43.99 -3.53
N GLY A 729 -7.91 44.35 -2.88
CA GLY A 729 -7.95 45.10 -1.62
C GLY A 729 -8.62 44.39 -0.46
N VAL A 730 -8.81 43.08 -0.54
CA VAL A 730 -9.45 42.24 0.52
C VAL A 730 -8.43 41.95 1.62
N GLN A 731 -8.20 42.96 2.49
CA GLN A 731 -7.51 42.74 3.77
C GLN A 731 -8.55 42.18 4.76
N GLY A 732 -8.50 40.88 5.05
CA GLY A 732 -9.33 40.36 6.14
C GLY A 732 -9.70 38.88 6.14
N MET A 733 -9.32 38.07 5.14
CA MET A 733 -9.45 36.62 5.26
C MET A 733 -8.11 36.01 5.66
N GLY A 734 -8.00 35.56 6.92
CA GLY A 734 -6.81 34.92 7.46
C GLY A 734 -6.28 33.79 6.56
N LEU A 735 -4.98 33.68 6.48
CA LEU A 735 -4.23 32.54 5.88
C LEU A 735 -4.42 31.29 6.71
#